data_87a10d0fc5745735aa2ee2702aad9d6a
#
_entry.id   87a10d0fc5745735aa2ee2702aad9d6a
#
_cell.length_a   1.000
_cell.length_b   1.000
_cell.length_c   1.000
_cell.angle_alpha   90.00
_cell.angle_beta   90.00
_cell.angle_gamma   90.00
#
_symmetry.space_group_name_H-M   'P 1'
#
loop_
_entity.id
_entity.type
_entity.pdbx_description
1 polymer ?
#
loop_
_entity_poly.entity_id
_entity_poly.type
_entity_poly.pdbx_seq_one_letter_code
_entity_poly.pdbx_strand_id
1 'polypeptide(L)'
;MALFLSLGTSLALAQTTISGTVTDAETKETLVGVNIIVKGKVIGTITDLSGKFTLNVNQAPPFTLVFSMVGYSSKEVEIAGGISNLSVELAESTILGQEVVVSASRVEESILKSPVSVEKMDIIAIRDVPQATFYDALNNMKGVEMSTQSLTFKSFNTRGFNANGNVRTVQLIDGMDNQAPGLNFSVGNIVGISELDLESVELLPGSASALYGPNAINGILLMNSKNPFQYQGLSANVRTGLMHQSERTTPGTGFYDFSARYAKAFNDKFAFKMNVSYLQADDWQANDFRDQSLLNASRINKGDRISNPAYNGVNVYGDETNVNMVSVAQSMIAAGALPAAVLPLIPQTFVSRTGYKESDIADYGTKSLKLNAALHYRINDRIEAIIQGNYGFGTTVYTGADRYSIANFKLGQYKAELKGANWFLRGFTTQERSGDAFAAGIAAQGINEAWKPSSTWFPQYVGAFAQARARGLDNAMAHDAARAFADQGRLLPGTAAFEAAKSAVTSRPIPGNASGVGARFVDKTNLYHVEGSYQFTNITWADFVVGANFRTYQLNSEKTLFATDENGDEFTIKEHGAYVQGAKSMFNDKFRLTASARYDKNENFKGQLSPRVSGVYTAGTHNFRASYQTGFRMPTTQDQYIDLVTPQARLIGGLPLFRTRYNFTANPVYSLATVTAFGGAVLADTQPSSPVYQASIAQATQLAITQATNIVTQQVLAGQIPAAQAPAAIAALVPTIVPQIAAQLVPANAASANRSKLVPFKPSDFKPEIVRSYEVGYKGLFANKLLIDAYAYFNRFENFIGGQVLVQDKNFNPASPASALGLNLLSANTRNIYSMPVNRTETINSWGWAFGADYKLPKNYTLGGNVSYNTLQNLQELTKTGFQPSFNTPEYRYVVNFANREVAKNVGFSVSYRWQGEFVWQSSFVAPTVSSQQLSVMPAFGTFDAQMSFKMKALKSILKVGGTNLFNSTGYRQAWGNPTVGSMYYVSLTFDEFLN
;
A
#
# COMPACT_ATOMS: atom_id res chain seq x y z
N MET A 1 -16.95 -65.38 25.52
CA MET A 1 -16.49 -64.26 26.38
C MET A 1 -15.24 -64.74 27.13
N ALA A 2 -14.17 -65.03 26.41
CA ALA A 2 -12.84 -65.32 26.97
C ALA A 2 -11.83 -65.41 25.83
N LEU A 3 -11.53 -64.30 25.10
CA LEU A 3 -10.42 -64.23 24.11
C LEU A 3 -10.10 -62.81 23.70
N PHE A 4 -10.03 -61.86 24.68
CA PHE A 4 -9.55 -60.48 24.44
C PHE A 4 -8.77 -59.96 25.66
N LEU A 5 -7.94 -60.75 26.24
CA LEU A 5 -7.06 -60.40 27.35
C LEU A 5 -5.70 -61.05 27.16
N SER A 6 -4.89 -60.54 26.25
CA SER A 6 -3.41 -60.64 26.30
C SER A 6 -2.79 -60.09 25.04
N LEU A 7 -2.52 -58.82 25.01
CA LEU A 7 -1.43 -58.16 24.22
C LEU A 7 -1.28 -56.71 24.70
N GLY A 8 -1.20 -56.53 26.00
CA GLY A 8 -0.60 -55.33 26.62
C GLY A 8 0.90 -55.52 26.71
N THR A 9 1.61 -55.59 25.58
CA THR A 9 3.05 -55.37 25.57
C THR A 9 3.26 -53.88 25.79
N SER A 10 3.51 -53.50 27.05
CA SER A 10 4.11 -52.22 27.40
C SER A 10 5.46 -52.15 26.66
N LEU A 11 5.46 -51.44 25.52
CA LEU A 11 6.70 -50.93 24.95
C LEU A 11 7.30 -50.00 26.01
N ALA A 12 8.25 -50.51 26.80
CA ALA A 12 9.13 -49.73 27.60
C ALA A 12 9.96 -48.87 26.61
N LEU A 13 9.49 -47.67 26.31
CA LEU A 13 10.25 -46.69 25.56
C LEU A 13 11.49 -46.38 26.37
N ALA A 14 12.66 -46.73 25.86
CA ALA A 14 13.92 -46.42 26.49
C ALA A 14 14.04 -44.87 26.54
N GLN A 15 13.83 -44.32 27.73
CA GLN A 15 14.00 -42.91 27.99
C GLN A 15 15.50 -42.62 28.19
N THR A 16 16.09 -41.77 27.35
CA THR A 16 17.48 -41.33 27.49
C THR A 16 17.49 -39.91 28.03
N THR A 17 18.08 -39.71 29.19
CA THR A 17 18.32 -38.37 29.79
C THR A 17 19.73 -37.94 29.46
N ILE A 18 19.85 -36.72 28.87
CA ILE A 18 21.11 -36.06 28.57
C ILE A 18 21.13 -34.80 29.40
N SER A 19 22.22 -34.56 30.11
CA SER A 19 22.47 -33.30 30.80
C SER A 19 23.90 -32.80 30.49
N GLY A 20 24.09 -31.52 30.55
CA GLY A 20 25.37 -30.94 30.24
C GLY A 20 25.45 -29.43 30.47
N THR A 21 26.57 -28.84 30.05
CA THR A 21 26.81 -27.40 30.14
C THR A 21 27.32 -26.92 28.77
N VAL A 22 26.82 -25.74 28.35
CA VAL A 22 27.30 -25.09 27.12
C VAL A 22 28.07 -23.84 27.50
N THR A 23 29.22 -23.66 26.88
CA THR A 23 30.14 -22.52 27.12
C THR A 23 30.56 -21.89 25.82
N ASP A 24 31.00 -20.64 25.91
CA ASP A 24 31.69 -19.95 24.83
C ASP A 24 33.04 -20.57 24.56
N ALA A 25 33.43 -20.78 23.30
CA ALA A 25 34.68 -21.42 22.94
C ALA A 25 35.92 -20.59 23.27
N GLU A 26 35.81 -19.24 23.28
CA GLU A 26 36.93 -18.33 23.52
C GLU A 26 36.99 -17.89 24.99
N THR A 27 35.86 -17.34 25.51
CA THR A 27 35.79 -16.76 26.84
C THR A 27 35.57 -17.78 27.94
N LYS A 28 35.13 -19.00 27.60
CA LYS A 28 34.73 -20.06 28.54
C LYS A 28 33.57 -19.66 29.48
N GLU A 29 32.93 -18.50 29.25
CA GLU A 29 31.70 -18.12 29.98
C GLU A 29 30.56 -19.08 29.62
N THR A 30 29.67 -19.35 30.57
CA THR A 30 28.49 -20.21 30.35
C THR A 30 27.46 -19.49 29.48
N LEU A 31 26.94 -20.21 28.51
CA LEU A 31 25.96 -19.67 27.54
C LEU A 31 24.52 -20.00 27.99
N VAL A 32 23.75 -18.98 28.28
CA VAL A 32 22.33 -19.06 28.68
C VAL A 32 21.43 -18.97 27.46
N GLY A 33 20.37 -19.78 27.40
CA GLY A 33 19.39 -19.74 26.32
C GLY A 33 19.85 -20.44 25.03
N VAL A 34 20.89 -21.27 25.08
CA VAL A 34 21.28 -22.13 23.95
C VAL A 34 20.15 -23.11 23.67
N ASN A 35 19.66 -23.10 22.46
CA ASN A 35 18.64 -24.03 22.02
C ASN A 35 19.26 -25.39 21.68
N ILE A 36 18.71 -26.47 22.20
CA ILE A 36 19.19 -27.84 22.06
C ILE A 36 18.02 -28.70 21.58
N ILE A 37 18.06 -29.15 20.33
CA ILE A 37 17.00 -29.93 19.71
C ILE A 37 17.53 -31.31 19.25
N VAL A 38 16.66 -32.30 19.26
CA VAL A 38 16.93 -33.60 18.60
C VAL A 38 16.70 -33.43 17.11
N LYS A 39 17.73 -33.69 16.31
CA LYS A 39 17.67 -33.54 14.84
C LYS A 39 16.52 -34.35 14.25
N GLY A 40 15.66 -33.69 13.43
CA GLY A 40 14.48 -34.30 12.83
C GLY A 40 13.29 -34.54 13.77
N LYS A 41 13.27 -33.91 14.95
CA LYS A 41 12.16 -33.98 15.93
C LYS A 41 11.78 -32.56 16.39
N VAL A 42 10.61 -32.47 17.01
CA VAL A 42 10.12 -31.21 17.63
C VAL A 42 10.50 -31.11 19.12
N ILE A 43 11.23 -32.08 19.66
CA ILE A 43 11.65 -32.10 21.06
C ILE A 43 13.00 -31.41 21.25
N GLY A 44 13.13 -30.62 22.28
CA GLY A 44 14.35 -29.89 22.64
C GLY A 44 14.19 -29.17 23.98
N THR A 45 15.29 -28.60 24.45
CA THR A 45 15.40 -27.82 25.69
C THR A 45 16.28 -26.60 25.46
N ILE A 46 16.41 -25.75 26.47
CA ILE A 46 17.36 -24.63 26.47
C ILE A 46 18.29 -24.70 27.67
N THR A 47 19.44 -24.04 27.60
CA THR A 47 20.33 -23.87 28.77
C THR A 47 19.73 -22.86 29.76
N ASP A 48 19.87 -23.16 31.05
CA ASP A 48 19.48 -22.30 32.16
C ASP A 48 20.47 -21.14 32.38
N LEU A 49 20.23 -20.32 33.42
CA LEU A 49 21.08 -19.19 33.81
C LEU A 49 22.54 -19.56 34.18
N SER A 50 22.82 -20.84 34.38
CA SER A 50 24.15 -21.39 34.64
C SER A 50 24.76 -22.07 33.39
N GLY A 51 24.11 -21.92 32.22
CA GLY A 51 24.51 -22.60 30.99
C GLY A 51 24.26 -24.12 31.00
N LYS A 52 23.52 -24.65 31.99
CA LYS A 52 23.21 -26.07 32.13
C LYS A 52 21.92 -26.41 31.43
N PHE A 53 21.84 -27.67 30.92
CA PHE A 53 20.63 -28.18 30.33
C PHE A 53 20.37 -29.62 30.76
N THR A 54 19.10 -30.02 30.70
CA THR A 54 18.65 -31.41 30.83
C THR A 54 17.61 -31.65 29.76
N LEU A 55 17.74 -32.73 28.99
CA LEU A 55 16.84 -33.13 27.93
C LEU A 55 16.48 -34.59 28.07
N ASN A 56 15.19 -34.90 28.19
CA ASN A 56 14.67 -36.24 28.19
C ASN A 56 14.16 -36.60 26.79
N VAL A 57 14.74 -37.65 26.20
CA VAL A 57 14.39 -38.12 24.85
C VAL A 57 13.82 -39.52 24.95
N ASN A 58 12.61 -39.74 24.45
CA ASN A 58 11.94 -41.04 24.40
C ASN A 58 12.45 -41.88 23.20
N GLN A 59 13.77 -42.03 23.11
CA GLN A 59 14.46 -42.77 22.07
C GLN A 59 15.77 -43.32 22.62
N ALA A 60 16.10 -44.57 22.24
CA ALA A 60 17.44 -45.08 22.47
C ALA A 60 18.48 -44.43 21.51
N PRO A 61 19.70 -44.20 21.95
CA PRO A 61 20.79 -43.80 21.08
C PRO A 61 21.06 -44.84 19.97
N PRO A 62 21.67 -44.45 18.83
CA PRO A 62 22.26 -43.13 18.56
C PRO A 62 21.25 -42.10 18.01
N PHE A 63 21.45 -40.83 18.35
CA PHE A 63 20.75 -39.67 17.75
C PHE A 63 21.61 -38.43 17.88
N THR A 64 21.32 -37.42 17.05
CA THR A 64 22.09 -36.17 16.99
C THR A 64 21.35 -35.05 17.73
N LEU A 65 22.06 -34.34 18.61
CA LEU A 65 21.62 -33.06 19.17
C LEU A 65 22.21 -31.90 18.35
N VAL A 66 21.37 -30.90 18.07
CA VAL A 66 21.79 -29.65 17.45
C VAL A 66 21.74 -28.56 18.50
N PHE A 67 22.90 -27.96 18.77
CA PHE A 67 23.07 -26.83 19.67
C PHE A 67 23.12 -25.56 18.81
N SER A 68 22.24 -24.63 19.10
CA SER A 68 22.17 -23.36 18.35
C SER A 68 21.87 -22.20 19.29
N MET A 69 22.53 -21.09 19.05
CA MET A 69 22.32 -19.82 19.75
C MET A 69 22.59 -18.69 18.78
N VAL A 70 21.80 -17.61 18.85
CA VAL A 70 22.03 -16.42 18.02
C VAL A 70 23.37 -15.79 18.35
N GLY A 71 24.18 -15.55 17.33
CA GLY A 71 25.56 -15.07 17.50
C GLY A 71 26.59 -16.19 17.64
N TYR A 72 26.21 -17.45 17.61
CA TYR A 72 27.09 -18.60 17.69
C TYR A 72 26.89 -19.55 16.51
N SER A 73 27.94 -20.23 16.11
CA SER A 73 27.89 -21.29 15.11
C SER A 73 27.17 -22.51 15.67
N SER A 74 26.16 -23.01 14.96
CA SER A 74 25.46 -24.23 15.34
C SER A 74 26.42 -25.43 15.37
N LYS A 75 26.27 -26.30 16.36
CA LYS A 75 27.07 -27.50 16.55
C LYS A 75 26.20 -28.73 16.65
N GLU A 76 26.50 -29.73 15.83
CA GLU A 76 25.87 -31.05 15.92
C GLU A 76 26.72 -31.98 16.77
N VAL A 77 26.10 -32.70 17.69
CA VAL A 77 26.76 -33.67 18.59
C VAL A 77 25.97 -34.98 18.52
N GLU A 78 26.68 -36.04 18.09
CA GLU A 78 26.09 -37.38 18.09
C GLU A 78 26.10 -37.96 19.51
N ILE A 79 24.94 -38.47 19.94
CA ILE A 79 24.74 -39.09 21.25
C ILE A 79 24.68 -40.59 21.06
N ALA A 80 25.74 -41.27 21.48
CA ALA A 80 25.84 -42.73 21.39
C ALA A 80 25.28 -43.45 22.63
N GLY A 81 25.01 -42.74 23.76
CA GLY A 81 24.47 -43.28 24.99
C GLY A 81 23.94 -42.19 25.92
N GLY A 82 23.36 -42.55 27.07
CA GLY A 82 22.94 -41.61 28.11
C GLY A 82 24.18 -40.91 28.68
N ILE A 83 24.27 -39.60 28.61
CA ILE A 83 25.42 -38.80 29.05
C ILE A 83 24.92 -37.81 30.11
N SER A 84 25.48 -37.91 31.32
CA SER A 84 25.43 -36.90 32.36
C SER A 84 26.75 -36.13 32.35
N ASN A 85 26.66 -34.79 32.15
CA ASN A 85 27.79 -33.83 32.01
C ASN A 85 28.38 -33.73 30.59
N LEU A 86 27.55 -33.64 29.54
CA LEU A 86 28.03 -33.26 28.21
C LEU A 86 28.54 -31.80 28.23
N SER A 87 29.80 -31.60 27.87
CA SER A 87 30.37 -30.28 27.71
C SER A 87 30.37 -29.89 26.22
N VAL A 88 29.70 -28.82 25.88
CA VAL A 88 29.64 -28.32 24.50
C VAL A 88 30.14 -26.89 24.46
N GLU A 89 31.14 -26.66 23.62
CA GLU A 89 31.66 -25.32 23.34
C GLU A 89 31.09 -24.83 22.03
N LEU A 90 30.46 -23.63 22.04
CA LEU A 90 30.03 -22.94 20.84
C LEU A 90 31.00 -21.79 20.53
N ALA A 91 31.44 -21.73 19.30
CA ALA A 91 32.25 -20.62 18.82
C ALA A 91 31.30 -19.46 18.44
N GLU A 92 31.65 -18.23 18.86
CA GLU A 92 30.92 -17.06 18.34
C GLU A 92 30.87 -17.12 16.83
N SER A 93 29.67 -16.98 16.29
CA SER A 93 29.47 -16.84 14.86
C SER A 93 29.89 -15.44 14.44
N THR A 94 31.19 -15.27 14.33
CA THR A 94 31.76 -14.05 13.74
C THR A 94 31.72 -14.09 12.22
N ILE A 95 31.18 -15.16 11.63
CA ILE A 95 31.24 -15.39 10.19
C ILE A 95 29.90 -14.87 9.59
N LEU A 96 30.03 -13.83 8.76
CA LEU A 96 28.94 -13.32 7.93
C LEU A 96 28.41 -14.42 6.99
N GLY A 97 27.10 -14.47 6.76
CA GLY A 97 26.51 -15.36 5.75
C GLY A 97 26.28 -16.81 6.20
N GLN A 98 26.39 -17.13 7.50
CA GLN A 98 26.04 -18.48 8.00
C GLN A 98 24.57 -18.63 8.41
N GLU A 99 23.77 -17.57 8.26
CA GLU A 99 22.36 -17.62 8.58
C GLU A 99 21.63 -18.68 7.76
N VAL A 100 20.71 -19.37 8.43
CA VAL A 100 19.76 -20.31 7.80
C VAL A 100 18.51 -19.53 7.40
N VAL A 101 17.99 -19.79 6.21
CA VAL A 101 16.75 -19.22 5.68
C VAL A 101 15.82 -20.32 5.23
N VAL A 102 14.51 -20.06 5.29
CA VAL A 102 13.46 -21.01 4.88
C VAL A 102 12.68 -20.47 3.68
N SER A 103 12.72 -19.16 3.49
CA SER A 103 11.86 -18.43 2.54
C SER A 103 12.07 -18.82 1.08
N ALA A 104 13.29 -19.12 0.67
CA ALA A 104 13.63 -19.33 -0.74
C ALA A 104 13.14 -20.67 -1.31
N SER A 105 13.05 -21.71 -0.47
CA SER A 105 12.72 -23.07 -0.88
C SER A 105 11.67 -23.77 -0.01
N ARG A 106 11.13 -23.09 1.02
CA ARG A 106 10.30 -23.67 2.10
C ARG A 106 10.98 -24.81 2.88
N VAL A 107 12.29 -24.89 2.77
CA VAL A 107 13.16 -25.84 3.49
C VAL A 107 14.34 -25.04 4.06
N GLU A 108 14.83 -25.43 5.23
CA GLU A 108 16.01 -24.81 5.84
C GLU A 108 17.23 -24.95 4.93
N GLU A 109 17.87 -23.83 4.58
CA GLU A 109 19.07 -23.80 3.77
C GLU A 109 19.97 -22.62 4.17
N SER A 110 21.28 -22.72 3.91
CA SER A 110 22.20 -21.60 4.14
C SER A 110 21.88 -20.44 3.21
N ILE A 111 21.85 -19.22 3.74
CA ILE A 111 21.64 -17.99 2.96
C ILE A 111 22.67 -17.82 1.83
N LEU A 112 23.91 -18.35 2.00
CA LEU A 112 24.92 -18.33 0.96
C LEU A 112 24.55 -19.18 -0.26
N LYS A 113 23.83 -20.30 -0.04
CA LYS A 113 23.45 -21.27 -1.07
C LYS A 113 22.01 -21.10 -1.54
N SER A 114 21.34 -20.04 -1.13
CA SER A 114 19.96 -19.79 -1.53
C SER A 114 19.82 -19.66 -3.05
N PRO A 115 18.83 -20.34 -3.67
CA PRO A 115 18.62 -20.33 -5.13
C PRO A 115 18.10 -19.00 -5.68
N VAL A 116 17.71 -18.08 -4.82
CA VAL A 116 17.28 -16.70 -5.14
C VAL A 116 17.88 -15.73 -4.13
N SER A 117 17.77 -14.44 -4.42
CA SER A 117 18.13 -13.39 -3.46
C SER A 117 17.28 -13.48 -2.21
N VAL A 118 17.90 -13.48 -1.04
CA VAL A 118 17.25 -13.40 0.27
C VAL A 118 18.00 -12.42 1.13
N GLU A 119 17.27 -11.51 1.74
CA GLU A 119 17.75 -10.64 2.81
C GLU A 119 17.22 -11.15 4.15
N LYS A 120 18.02 -11.13 5.20
CA LYS A 120 17.59 -11.57 6.53
C LYS A 120 18.00 -10.56 7.59
N MET A 121 17.10 -10.37 8.55
CA MET A 121 17.34 -9.64 9.79
C MET A 121 17.06 -10.60 10.95
N ASP A 122 18.09 -11.00 11.69
CA ASP A 122 17.95 -11.84 12.86
C ASP A 122 17.70 -11.02 14.14
N ILE A 123 17.52 -11.68 15.27
CA ILE A 123 17.29 -11.04 16.59
C ILE A 123 18.36 -9.98 16.90
N ILE A 124 19.63 -10.24 16.56
CA ILE A 124 20.72 -9.32 16.86
C ILE A 124 20.63 -8.10 15.97
N ALA A 125 20.43 -8.30 14.66
CA ALA A 125 20.25 -7.21 13.72
C ALA A 125 19.04 -6.34 14.09
N ILE A 126 17.89 -6.97 14.45
CA ILE A 126 16.69 -6.27 14.91
C ILE A 126 16.98 -5.39 16.14
N ARG A 127 17.75 -5.91 17.10
CA ARG A 127 18.11 -5.17 18.31
C ARG A 127 19.07 -4.02 18.02
N ASP A 128 19.99 -4.17 17.07
CA ASP A 128 21.10 -3.23 16.88
C ASP A 128 20.79 -2.10 15.88
N VAL A 129 19.65 -2.10 15.21
CA VAL A 129 19.27 -1.03 14.28
C VAL A 129 19.00 0.29 15.01
N PRO A 130 19.41 1.45 14.43
CA PRO A 130 19.19 2.77 15.02
C PRO A 130 17.76 3.31 14.77
N GLN A 131 16.97 2.65 13.96
CA GLN A 131 15.59 3.05 13.69
C GLN A 131 14.71 2.82 14.90
N ALA A 132 13.62 3.61 15.00
CA ALA A 132 12.67 3.53 16.11
C ALA A 132 11.94 2.18 16.17
N THR A 133 11.70 1.54 15.02
CA THR A 133 11.09 0.21 14.94
C THR A 133 11.85 -0.68 13.95
N PHE A 134 11.76 -2.00 14.13
CA PHE A 134 12.32 -2.96 13.17
C PHE A 134 11.69 -2.79 11.77
N TYR A 135 10.44 -2.36 11.69
CA TYR A 135 9.75 -2.18 10.42
C TYR A 135 10.32 -0.99 9.63
N ASP A 136 10.75 0.06 10.31
CA ASP A 136 11.50 1.18 9.70
C ASP A 136 12.88 0.74 9.20
N ALA A 137 13.49 -0.21 9.92
CA ALA A 137 14.79 -0.77 9.55
C ALA A 137 14.76 -1.61 8.27
N LEU A 138 13.59 -2.09 7.82
CA LEU A 138 13.45 -2.73 6.50
C LEU A 138 13.97 -1.84 5.37
N ASN A 139 13.88 -0.52 5.52
CA ASN A 139 14.39 0.44 4.55
C ASN A 139 15.93 0.40 4.38
N ASN A 140 16.65 -0.25 5.29
CA ASN A 140 18.11 -0.49 5.19
C ASN A 140 18.45 -1.77 4.43
N MET A 141 17.48 -2.67 4.18
CA MET A 141 17.70 -3.89 3.43
C MET A 141 17.95 -3.57 1.95
N LYS A 142 18.76 -4.39 1.30
CA LYS A 142 19.16 -4.21 -0.11
C LYS A 142 17.95 -4.29 -1.04
N GLY A 143 17.76 -3.24 -1.85
CA GLY A 143 16.68 -3.16 -2.85
C GLY A 143 15.29 -2.92 -2.28
N VAL A 144 15.16 -2.59 -0.99
CA VAL A 144 13.86 -2.28 -0.36
C VAL A 144 13.54 -0.80 -0.49
N GLU A 145 12.32 -0.52 -0.84
CA GLU A 145 11.69 0.80 -0.87
C GLU A 145 10.54 0.82 0.13
N MET A 146 10.30 1.96 0.75
CA MET A 146 9.21 2.15 1.68
C MET A 146 8.29 3.28 1.22
N SER A 147 7.00 3.17 1.53
CA SER A 147 6.05 4.27 1.50
C SER A 147 5.48 4.46 2.90
N THR A 148 5.77 5.62 3.51
CA THR A 148 5.29 5.98 4.85
C THR A 148 4.09 6.90 4.72
N GLN A 149 2.94 6.45 5.21
CA GLN A 149 1.68 7.19 5.16
C GLN A 149 1.31 7.79 6.50
N SER A 150 1.74 7.10 7.57
CA SER A 150 1.58 7.48 8.96
C SER A 150 2.67 6.79 9.80
N LEU A 151 2.69 7.05 11.09
CA LEU A 151 3.62 6.42 12.01
C LEU A 151 3.47 4.89 12.04
N THR A 152 2.24 4.40 11.98
CA THR A 152 1.92 2.96 12.08
C THR A 152 1.65 2.29 10.74
N PHE A 153 1.28 3.05 9.71
CA PHE A 153 0.97 2.49 8.40
C PHE A 153 2.08 2.79 7.39
N LYS A 154 2.80 1.74 7.03
CA LYS A 154 3.91 1.78 6.07
C LYS A 154 3.84 0.55 5.18
N SER A 155 4.17 0.69 3.92
CA SER A 155 4.30 -0.42 2.99
C SER A 155 5.71 -0.53 2.45
N PHE A 156 6.17 -1.77 2.27
CA PHE A 156 7.45 -2.06 1.63
C PHE A 156 7.23 -2.48 0.18
N ASN A 157 8.25 -2.31 -0.63
CA ASN A 157 8.29 -2.72 -2.02
C ASN A 157 9.70 -3.11 -2.43
N THR A 158 9.84 -3.88 -3.51
CA THR A 158 11.11 -4.12 -4.19
C THR A 158 10.92 -4.08 -5.71
N ARG A 159 11.97 -3.70 -6.46
CA ARG A 159 12.02 -3.80 -7.92
C ARG A 159 10.99 -2.96 -8.69
N GLY A 160 10.60 -1.81 -8.15
CA GLY A 160 9.71 -0.87 -8.83
C GLY A 160 8.22 -1.06 -8.53
N PHE A 161 7.38 -0.16 -9.05
CA PHE A 161 5.94 -0.11 -8.86
C PHE A 161 5.52 0.08 -7.39
N ASN A 162 6.23 0.97 -6.69
CA ASN A 162 5.92 1.31 -5.31
C ASN A 162 4.54 1.97 -5.19
N ALA A 163 3.82 1.67 -4.12
CA ALA A 163 2.48 2.17 -3.88
C ALA A 163 2.19 2.31 -2.37
N ASN A 164 1.25 3.17 -2.02
CA ASN A 164 0.79 3.33 -0.65
C ASN A 164 0.11 2.05 -0.11
N GLY A 165 -0.81 1.46 -0.88
CA GLY A 165 -1.35 0.12 -0.64
C GLY A 165 -0.73 -0.86 -1.64
N ASN A 166 0.36 -1.52 -1.28
CA ASN A 166 1.09 -2.36 -2.22
C ASN A 166 0.45 -3.73 -2.39
N VAL A 167 -0.21 -3.94 -3.53
CA VAL A 167 -0.88 -5.19 -3.91
C VAL A 167 0.03 -6.18 -4.64
N ARG A 168 1.33 -5.86 -4.81
CA ARG A 168 2.34 -6.69 -5.48
C ARG A 168 3.31 -7.36 -4.51
N THR A 169 3.14 -7.12 -3.21
CA THR A 169 3.95 -7.71 -2.14
C THR A 169 3.07 -8.48 -1.17
N VAL A 170 3.63 -9.50 -0.56
CA VAL A 170 2.97 -10.32 0.47
C VAL A 170 3.75 -10.22 1.78
N GLN A 171 3.05 -10.14 2.90
CA GLN A 171 3.64 -10.11 4.23
C GLN A 171 3.03 -11.22 5.08
N LEU A 172 3.85 -12.16 5.55
CA LEU A 172 3.41 -13.27 6.38
C LEU A 172 3.94 -13.14 7.81
N ILE A 173 3.09 -13.42 8.80
CA ILE A 173 3.45 -13.53 10.21
C ILE A 173 3.15 -14.97 10.65
N ASP A 174 4.17 -15.75 10.98
CA ASP A 174 4.03 -17.18 11.32
C ASP A 174 3.17 -17.94 10.31
N GLY A 175 3.31 -17.58 9.01
CA GLY A 175 2.57 -18.14 7.89
C GLY A 175 1.15 -17.60 7.67
N MET A 176 0.64 -16.73 8.54
CA MET A 176 -0.64 -16.02 8.32
C MET A 176 -0.41 -14.78 7.44
N ASP A 177 -1.27 -14.58 6.45
CA ASP A 177 -1.22 -13.42 5.56
C ASP A 177 -1.65 -12.15 6.32
N ASN A 178 -0.72 -11.19 6.47
CA ASN A 178 -0.92 -9.94 7.21
C ASN A 178 -1.48 -8.85 6.31
N GLN A 179 -2.59 -9.17 5.65
CA GLN A 179 -3.34 -8.23 4.85
C GLN A 179 -4.70 -7.90 5.46
N ALA A 180 -5.20 -6.70 5.19
CA ALA A 180 -6.60 -6.37 5.39
C ALA A 180 -7.41 -6.98 4.23
N PRO A 181 -8.31 -7.95 4.48
CA PRO A 181 -8.97 -8.68 3.40
C PRO A 181 -9.80 -7.82 2.44
N GLY A 182 -10.43 -6.75 2.93
CA GLY A 182 -11.20 -5.83 2.09
C GLY A 182 -10.33 -4.87 1.30
N LEU A 183 -9.25 -4.37 1.89
CA LEU A 183 -8.26 -3.53 1.21
C LEU A 183 -7.35 -4.35 0.28
N ASN A 184 -7.14 -5.63 0.62
CA ASN A 184 -6.38 -6.64 -0.13
C ASN A 184 -4.90 -6.27 -0.35
N PHE A 185 -4.31 -5.58 0.63
CA PHE A 185 -2.88 -5.32 0.72
C PHE A 185 -2.41 -5.41 2.18
N SER A 186 -1.10 -5.56 2.36
CA SER A 186 -0.48 -5.69 3.68
C SER A 186 -0.64 -4.40 4.49
N VAL A 187 -1.08 -4.54 5.75
CA VAL A 187 -1.34 -3.41 6.67
C VAL A 187 -0.09 -2.95 7.44
N GLY A 188 1.08 -3.31 6.96
CA GLY A 188 2.35 -2.91 7.56
C GLY A 188 2.51 -3.42 8.99
N ASN A 189 2.69 -2.52 9.94
CA ASN A 189 2.90 -2.84 11.35
C ASN A 189 1.74 -2.41 12.27
N ILE A 190 0.58 -2.06 11.72
CA ILE A 190 -0.64 -1.74 12.52
C ILE A 190 -1.07 -2.95 13.34
N VAL A 191 -1.14 -4.10 12.66
CA VAL A 191 -1.34 -5.41 13.28
C VAL A 191 -0.08 -6.19 12.97
N GLY A 192 0.66 -6.52 13.96
CA GLY A 192 1.93 -7.16 13.70
C GLY A 192 2.50 -7.80 14.94
N ILE A 193 3.63 -8.40 14.72
CA ILE A 193 4.42 -9.00 15.79
C ILE A 193 5.10 -7.88 16.59
N SER A 194 5.14 -8.06 17.91
CA SER A 194 5.94 -7.21 18.79
C SER A 194 7.43 -7.43 18.50
N GLU A 195 8.23 -6.36 18.54
CA GLU A 195 9.69 -6.44 18.40
C GLU A 195 10.33 -7.42 19.39
N LEU A 196 9.78 -7.52 20.59
CA LEU A 196 10.26 -8.46 21.62
C LEU A 196 9.99 -9.93 21.30
N ASP A 197 8.94 -10.22 20.49
CA ASP A 197 8.61 -11.59 20.08
C ASP A 197 9.14 -11.95 18.68
N LEU A 198 9.75 -11.01 17.98
CA LEU A 198 10.30 -11.24 16.65
C LEU A 198 11.61 -12.02 16.73
N GLU A 199 11.70 -13.16 16.07
CA GLU A 199 12.91 -13.99 15.96
C GLU A 199 13.71 -13.62 14.70
N SER A 200 13.03 -13.51 13.57
CA SER A 200 13.64 -13.16 12.30
C SER A 200 12.69 -12.52 11.32
N VAL A 201 13.26 -11.75 10.41
CA VAL A 201 12.60 -11.24 9.23
C VAL A 201 13.38 -11.73 8.01
N GLU A 202 12.70 -12.39 7.07
CA GLU A 202 13.27 -12.81 5.79
C GLU A 202 12.51 -12.12 4.66
N LEU A 203 13.25 -11.50 3.74
CA LEU A 203 12.70 -10.85 2.56
C LEU A 203 13.23 -11.51 1.29
N LEU A 204 12.33 -11.96 0.44
CA LEU A 204 12.66 -12.35 -0.93
C LEU A 204 12.26 -11.21 -1.86
N PRO A 205 13.19 -10.49 -2.47
CA PRO A 205 12.88 -9.44 -3.43
C PRO A 205 12.42 -10.04 -4.77
N GLY A 206 11.43 -9.40 -5.39
CA GLY A 206 10.89 -9.81 -6.68
C GLY A 206 9.89 -10.96 -6.62
N SER A 207 9.78 -11.75 -7.70
CA SER A 207 8.74 -12.77 -7.80
C SER A 207 9.01 -14.00 -6.94
N ALA A 208 7.99 -14.44 -6.18
CA ALA A 208 8.02 -15.64 -5.34
C ALA A 208 6.73 -16.49 -5.50
N SER A 209 5.93 -16.22 -6.53
CA SER A 209 4.61 -16.83 -6.70
C SER A 209 4.64 -18.34 -6.84
N ALA A 210 5.71 -18.93 -7.36
CA ALA A 210 5.85 -20.38 -7.54
C ALA A 210 5.75 -21.19 -6.23
N LEU A 211 5.99 -20.57 -5.06
CA LEU A 211 5.87 -21.20 -3.75
C LEU A 211 4.79 -20.56 -2.88
N TYR A 212 4.61 -19.25 -2.98
CA TYR A 212 3.76 -18.48 -2.08
C TYR A 212 2.42 -18.08 -2.68
N GLY A 213 2.23 -18.31 -4.00
CA GLY A 213 0.97 -18.05 -4.70
C GLY A 213 0.83 -16.63 -5.23
N PRO A 214 -0.39 -16.19 -5.51
CA PRO A 214 -0.65 -14.90 -6.13
C PRO A 214 -0.12 -13.72 -5.31
N ASN A 215 0.11 -12.59 -5.99
CA ASN A 215 0.50 -11.29 -5.43
C ASN A 215 1.95 -11.18 -4.91
N ALA A 216 2.69 -12.29 -4.78
CA ALA A 216 4.12 -12.27 -4.44
C ALA A 216 4.97 -12.02 -5.72
N ILE A 217 4.79 -10.86 -6.37
CA ILE A 217 5.51 -10.53 -7.62
C ILE A 217 6.61 -9.48 -7.45
N ASN A 218 6.49 -8.60 -6.45
CA ASN A 218 7.49 -7.60 -6.10
C ASN A 218 8.13 -7.83 -4.71
N GLY A 219 7.92 -8.99 -4.13
CA GLY A 219 8.56 -9.41 -2.89
C GLY A 219 7.61 -10.07 -1.90
N ILE A 220 8.22 -10.84 -1.03
CA ILE A 220 7.54 -11.42 0.12
C ILE A 220 8.37 -11.20 1.39
N LEU A 221 7.69 -10.75 2.45
CA LEU A 221 8.26 -10.55 3.78
C LEU A 221 7.72 -11.62 4.72
N LEU A 222 8.60 -12.42 5.29
CA LEU A 222 8.28 -13.41 6.29
C LEU A 222 8.78 -12.95 7.65
N MET A 223 7.89 -12.88 8.62
CA MET A 223 8.22 -12.56 10.01
C MET A 223 7.91 -13.77 10.88
N ASN A 224 8.93 -14.26 11.55
CA ASN A 224 8.83 -15.43 12.41
C ASN A 224 8.91 -15.01 13.87
N SER A 225 7.98 -15.50 14.68
CA SER A 225 7.94 -15.21 16.11
C SER A 225 8.74 -16.21 16.93
N LYS A 226 9.26 -15.77 18.06
CA LYS A 226 10.00 -16.59 19.02
C LYS A 226 9.17 -17.79 19.51
N ASN A 227 9.74 -18.98 19.42
CA ASN A 227 9.11 -20.20 19.93
C ASN A 227 9.15 -20.20 21.48
N PRO A 228 8.00 -20.41 22.20
CA PRO A 228 7.96 -20.35 23.66
C PRO A 228 8.72 -21.49 24.37
N PHE A 229 9.02 -22.60 23.69
CA PHE A 229 9.89 -23.62 24.25
C PHE A 229 11.36 -23.20 24.29
N GLN A 230 11.77 -22.34 23.34
CA GLN A 230 13.16 -21.91 23.18
C GLN A 230 13.45 -20.57 23.86
N TYR A 231 12.50 -19.64 23.80
CA TYR A 231 12.62 -18.28 24.31
C TYR A 231 11.65 -18.07 25.46
N GLN A 232 12.00 -18.54 26.63
CA GLN A 232 11.20 -18.41 27.85
C GLN A 232 11.49 -17.09 28.59
N GLY A 233 10.82 -16.83 29.72
CA GLY A 233 11.04 -15.70 30.60
C GLY A 233 10.31 -14.42 30.19
N LEU A 234 10.60 -13.36 30.93
CA LEU A 234 10.03 -12.02 30.78
C LEU A 234 10.99 -11.12 30.00
N SER A 235 10.45 -10.44 29.00
CA SER A 235 11.12 -9.30 28.33
C SER A 235 10.16 -8.12 28.33
N ALA A 236 10.66 -6.91 28.56
CA ALA A 236 9.87 -5.68 28.53
C ALA A 236 10.68 -4.54 27.93
N ASN A 237 10.01 -3.64 27.22
CA ASN A 237 10.62 -2.45 26.63
C ASN A 237 9.75 -1.23 26.92
N VAL A 238 10.37 -0.14 27.31
CA VAL A 238 9.76 1.19 27.40
C VAL A 238 10.60 2.13 26.55
N ARG A 239 9.95 2.79 25.61
CA ARG A 239 10.57 3.79 24.74
C ARG A 239 9.74 5.06 24.78
N THR A 240 10.40 6.20 24.92
CA THR A 240 9.76 7.52 24.88
C THR A 240 10.70 8.53 24.24
N GLY A 241 10.15 9.65 23.82
CA GLY A 241 10.97 10.68 23.18
C GLY A 241 10.15 11.79 22.54
N LEU A 242 10.78 12.47 21.60
CA LEU A 242 10.23 13.60 20.89
C LEU A 242 10.18 13.34 19.40
N MET A 243 9.06 13.66 18.80
CA MET A 243 8.88 13.74 17.35
C MET A 243 8.90 15.21 16.94
N HIS A 244 9.67 15.53 15.90
CA HIS A 244 9.80 16.89 15.39
C HIS A 244 9.49 16.94 13.90
N GLN A 245 8.50 17.75 13.52
CA GLN A 245 8.15 18.03 12.12
C GLN A 245 8.00 19.55 11.96
N SER A 246 8.89 20.19 11.21
CA SER A 246 9.01 21.64 11.12
C SER A 246 7.76 22.38 10.66
N GLU A 247 6.97 21.71 9.83
CA GLU A 247 5.81 22.31 9.15
C GLU A 247 4.51 22.21 9.98
N ARG A 248 4.56 21.64 11.19
CA ARG A 248 3.41 21.58 12.12
C ARG A 248 3.24 22.88 12.89
N THR A 249 2.00 23.16 13.29
CA THR A 249 1.70 24.28 14.22
C THR A 249 2.44 24.10 15.55
N THR A 250 2.55 22.88 16.04
CA THR A 250 3.35 22.49 17.22
C THR A 250 4.45 21.53 16.73
N PRO A 251 5.65 22.02 16.40
CA PRO A 251 6.68 21.19 15.75
C PRO A 251 7.15 20.00 16.57
N GLY A 252 7.20 20.09 17.92
CA GLY A 252 7.65 19.03 18.80
C GLY A 252 6.50 18.39 19.57
N THR A 253 6.36 17.05 19.49
CA THR A 253 5.36 16.27 20.25
C THR A 253 6.00 15.06 20.89
N GLY A 254 5.48 14.63 22.04
CA GLY A 254 5.96 13.44 22.73
C GLY A 254 5.36 12.16 22.17
N PHE A 255 6.05 11.03 22.34
CA PHE A 255 5.49 9.72 22.10
C PHE A 255 5.86 8.74 23.20
N TYR A 256 5.05 7.69 23.38
CA TYR A 256 5.22 6.63 24.35
C TYR A 256 5.00 5.29 23.67
N ASP A 257 5.96 4.38 23.82
CA ASP A 257 5.91 3.01 23.28
C ASP A 257 6.30 2.04 24.38
N PHE A 258 5.38 1.15 24.72
CA PHE A 258 5.58 0.11 25.72
C PHE A 258 5.34 -1.25 25.08
N SER A 259 6.18 -2.23 25.40
CA SER A 259 5.93 -3.62 25.06
C SER A 259 6.39 -4.57 26.15
N ALA A 260 5.71 -5.70 26.28
CA ALA A 260 6.08 -6.77 27.20
C ALA A 260 5.79 -8.13 26.56
N ARG A 261 6.66 -9.11 26.81
CA ARG A 261 6.55 -10.48 26.38
C ARG A 261 6.82 -11.40 27.55
N TYR A 262 5.97 -12.40 27.75
CA TYR A 262 6.21 -13.48 28.70
C TYR A 262 5.97 -14.82 28.02
N ALA A 263 6.87 -15.76 28.22
CA ALA A 263 6.74 -17.13 27.72
C ALA A 263 7.26 -18.15 28.75
N LYS A 264 6.60 -19.29 28.83
CA LYS A 264 7.00 -20.38 29.72
C LYS A 264 6.63 -21.75 29.14
N ALA A 265 7.54 -22.69 29.32
CA ALA A 265 7.32 -24.09 29.00
C ALA A 265 7.17 -24.92 30.29
N PHE A 266 6.37 -25.98 30.22
CA PHE A 266 6.10 -26.95 31.31
C PHE A 266 6.38 -28.35 30.78
N ASN A 267 7.30 -29.03 31.45
CA ASN A 267 7.65 -30.44 31.20
C ASN A 267 7.89 -30.78 29.69
N ASP A 268 8.45 -29.86 28.96
CA ASP A 268 8.72 -29.98 27.51
C ASP A 268 7.51 -30.38 26.63
N LYS A 269 6.31 -30.40 27.19
CA LYS A 269 5.07 -30.76 26.51
C LYS A 269 4.15 -29.61 26.19
N PHE A 270 4.03 -28.66 27.10
CA PHE A 270 3.16 -27.50 26.97
C PHE A 270 3.95 -26.23 27.12
N ALA A 271 3.74 -25.28 26.25
CA ALA A 271 4.31 -23.95 26.37
C ALA A 271 3.29 -22.88 25.95
N PHE A 272 3.41 -21.71 26.51
CA PHE A 272 2.63 -20.56 26.09
C PHE A 272 3.50 -19.31 25.98
N LYS A 273 3.06 -18.37 25.19
CA LYS A 273 3.58 -17.01 25.14
C LYS A 273 2.45 -15.99 25.07
N MET A 274 2.70 -14.83 25.62
CA MET A 274 1.82 -13.66 25.57
C MET A 274 2.64 -12.42 25.32
N ASN A 275 2.13 -11.54 24.46
CA ASN A 275 2.76 -10.26 24.13
C ASN A 275 1.72 -9.16 24.15
N VAL A 276 2.14 -7.99 24.62
CA VAL A 276 1.40 -6.74 24.54
C VAL A 276 2.34 -5.65 24.02
N SER A 277 1.85 -4.79 23.16
CA SER A 277 2.57 -3.58 22.71
C SER A 277 1.56 -2.45 22.59
N TYR A 278 1.90 -1.29 23.11
CA TYR A 278 1.08 -0.09 23.09
C TYR A 278 1.92 1.12 22.70
N LEU A 279 1.49 1.82 21.65
CA LEU A 279 2.08 3.06 21.16
C LEU A 279 1.04 4.17 21.21
N GLN A 280 1.45 5.34 21.70
CA GLN A 280 0.70 6.58 21.63
C GLN A 280 1.59 7.72 21.17
N ALA A 281 1.14 8.47 20.17
CA ALA A 281 1.86 9.59 19.58
C ALA A 281 0.90 10.52 18.82
N ASP A 282 1.36 11.73 18.51
CA ASP A 282 0.76 12.55 17.46
C ASP A 282 1.45 12.24 16.12
N ASP A 283 0.70 11.77 15.13
CA ASP A 283 1.21 11.31 13.85
C ASP A 283 1.85 12.43 13.00
N TRP A 284 2.58 12.05 11.96
CA TRP A 284 3.08 12.95 10.93
C TRP A 284 1.91 13.60 10.19
N GLN A 285 1.88 14.93 10.14
CA GLN A 285 0.82 15.68 9.47
C GLN A 285 1.17 15.91 7.99
N ALA A 286 0.23 15.60 7.12
CA ALA A 286 0.33 15.95 5.71
C ALA A 286 -0.09 17.42 5.52
N ASN A 287 0.80 18.23 4.94
CA ASN A 287 0.68 19.68 4.85
C ASN A 287 1.24 20.25 3.54
N ASP A 288 1.08 19.48 2.46
CA ASP A 288 1.38 19.96 1.13
C ASP A 288 0.21 20.79 0.59
N PHE A 289 0.37 22.13 0.58
CA PHE A 289 -0.67 23.05 0.11
C PHE A 289 -0.42 23.53 -1.32
N ARG A 290 0.49 22.91 -2.07
CA ARG A 290 0.71 23.22 -3.47
C ARG A 290 -0.51 22.90 -4.30
N ASP A 291 -0.72 23.68 -5.37
CA ASP A 291 -1.89 23.55 -6.25
C ASP A 291 -1.74 22.37 -7.21
N GLN A 292 -2.54 21.33 -7.02
CA GLN A 292 -2.56 20.16 -7.89
C GLN A 292 -3.38 20.38 -9.17
N SER A 293 -4.20 21.42 -9.27
CA SER A 293 -4.93 21.74 -10.51
C SER A 293 -4.00 22.20 -11.64
N LEU A 294 -2.81 22.67 -11.28
CA LEU A 294 -1.77 23.15 -12.20
C LEU A 294 -0.71 22.08 -12.50
N LEU A 295 -1.01 20.80 -12.21
CA LEU A 295 -0.11 19.69 -12.50
C LEU A 295 0.19 19.62 -14.00
N ASN A 296 1.42 19.90 -14.35
CA ASN A 296 2.03 19.44 -15.59
C ASN A 296 2.97 18.26 -15.26
N ALA A 297 3.35 17.47 -16.25
CA ALA A 297 4.06 16.20 -16.12
C ALA A 297 5.40 16.27 -15.34
N SER A 298 5.84 17.42 -14.89
CA SER A 298 7.17 17.58 -14.30
C SER A 298 7.21 18.04 -12.84
N ARG A 299 6.35 18.94 -12.39
CA ARG A 299 6.37 19.42 -10.99
C ARG A 299 5.04 20.04 -10.59
N ILE A 300 4.61 19.83 -9.33
CA ILE A 300 3.54 20.60 -8.72
C ILE A 300 4.07 22.02 -8.50
N ASN A 301 3.44 22.98 -9.13
CA ASN A 301 3.81 24.38 -8.94
C ASN A 301 3.28 24.91 -7.60
N LYS A 302 4.05 25.82 -6.98
CA LYS A 302 3.50 26.63 -5.89
C LYS A 302 2.34 27.41 -6.48
N GLY A 303 1.18 27.28 -5.90
CA GLY A 303 -0.02 28.01 -6.25
C GLY A 303 -0.85 28.24 -5.01
N ASP A 304 -1.64 29.23 -5.02
CA ASP A 304 -2.58 29.57 -3.98
C ASP A 304 -3.92 29.99 -4.61
N ARG A 305 -4.89 30.19 -3.78
CA ARG A 305 -6.22 30.57 -4.20
C ARG A 305 -6.32 32.00 -4.80
N ILE A 306 -5.34 32.84 -4.50
CA ILE A 306 -5.25 34.21 -5.04
C ILE A 306 -4.78 34.14 -6.49
N SER A 307 -3.75 33.34 -6.75
CA SER A 307 -3.18 33.19 -8.09
C SER A 307 -4.03 32.27 -9.00
N ASN A 308 -4.82 31.36 -8.42
CA ASN A 308 -5.69 30.44 -9.16
C ASN A 308 -7.08 30.30 -8.51
N PRO A 309 -8.13 30.87 -9.11
CA PRO A 309 -9.49 30.71 -8.62
C PRO A 309 -9.97 29.25 -8.54
N ALA A 310 -9.38 28.37 -9.36
CA ALA A 310 -9.65 26.92 -9.38
C ALA A 310 -8.70 26.14 -8.49
N TYR A 311 -7.98 26.78 -7.56
CA TYR A 311 -7.04 26.14 -6.65
C TYR A 311 -7.61 24.86 -6.02
N ASN A 312 -6.80 23.80 -6.04
CA ASN A 312 -7.05 22.53 -5.43
C ASN A 312 -5.75 22.07 -4.74
N GLY A 313 -5.68 22.22 -3.43
CA GLY A 313 -4.46 21.91 -2.66
C GLY A 313 -4.26 20.40 -2.49
N VAL A 314 -3.01 19.92 -2.45
CA VAL A 314 -2.71 18.49 -2.31
C VAL A 314 -3.29 17.91 -1.00
N ASN A 315 -3.07 18.59 0.13
CA ASN A 315 -3.64 18.21 1.43
C ASN A 315 -4.67 19.27 1.92
N VAL A 316 -5.51 19.74 1.00
CA VAL A 316 -6.71 20.54 1.23
C VAL A 316 -7.88 19.81 0.59
N TYR A 317 -9.00 19.70 1.28
CA TYR A 317 -10.13 18.88 0.86
C TYR A 317 -11.42 19.69 0.80
N GLY A 318 -12.31 19.33 -0.14
CA GLY A 318 -13.56 20.05 -0.42
C GLY A 318 -13.39 21.14 -1.48
N ASP A 319 -12.15 21.43 -1.91
CA ASP A 319 -11.83 22.32 -3.04
C ASP A 319 -11.70 21.57 -4.38
N GLU A 320 -11.80 20.26 -4.39
CA GLU A 320 -11.95 19.44 -5.61
C GLU A 320 -13.26 19.77 -6.36
N THR A 321 -14.28 20.28 -5.63
CA THR A 321 -15.55 20.70 -6.22
C THR A 321 -15.34 22.02 -6.94
N ASN A 322 -15.36 21.97 -8.27
CA ASN A 322 -15.14 23.13 -9.13
C ASN A 322 -16.11 23.17 -10.32
N VAL A 323 -16.38 24.34 -10.84
CA VAL A 323 -17.25 24.58 -12.00
C VAL A 323 -16.70 25.65 -12.91
N ASN A 324 -17.06 25.61 -14.19
CA ASN A 324 -16.82 26.69 -15.13
C ASN A 324 -17.79 27.84 -14.88
N MET A 325 -17.28 29.04 -14.70
CA MET A 325 -18.08 30.24 -14.38
C MET A 325 -19.09 30.58 -15.45
N VAL A 326 -18.72 30.46 -16.73
CA VAL A 326 -19.62 30.77 -17.86
C VAL A 326 -20.80 29.81 -17.88
N SER A 327 -20.59 28.52 -17.59
CA SER A 327 -21.68 27.54 -17.52
C SER A 327 -22.69 27.87 -16.40
N VAL A 328 -22.19 28.32 -15.24
CA VAL A 328 -23.04 28.78 -14.15
C VAL A 328 -23.81 30.05 -14.55
N ALA A 329 -23.11 31.04 -15.14
CA ALA A 329 -23.74 32.27 -15.60
C ALA A 329 -24.83 32.01 -16.63
N GLN A 330 -24.62 31.16 -17.61
CA GLN A 330 -25.62 30.73 -18.59
C GLN A 330 -26.84 30.08 -17.95
N SER A 331 -26.64 29.22 -16.95
CA SER A 331 -27.76 28.64 -16.18
C SER A 331 -28.54 29.69 -15.41
N MET A 332 -27.85 30.66 -14.81
CA MET A 332 -28.50 31.78 -14.12
C MET A 332 -29.25 32.71 -15.07
N ILE A 333 -28.73 32.97 -16.27
CA ILE A 333 -29.39 33.76 -17.32
C ILE A 333 -30.66 33.00 -17.78
N ALA A 334 -30.59 31.72 -18.04
CA ALA A 334 -31.71 30.90 -18.45
C ALA A 334 -32.83 30.86 -17.37
N ALA A 335 -32.44 30.96 -16.11
CA ALA A 335 -33.37 31.05 -14.97
C ALA A 335 -33.84 32.48 -14.67
N GLY A 336 -33.42 33.52 -15.45
CA GLY A 336 -33.77 34.91 -15.21
C GLY A 336 -33.06 35.56 -13.99
N ALA A 337 -32.13 34.86 -13.37
CA ALA A 337 -31.41 35.32 -12.18
C ALA A 337 -30.17 36.21 -12.47
N LEU A 338 -29.75 36.32 -13.75
CA LEU A 338 -28.63 37.15 -14.18
C LEU A 338 -28.97 37.77 -15.55
N PRO A 339 -28.74 39.09 -15.79
CA PRO A 339 -28.93 39.69 -17.10
C PRO A 339 -27.94 39.11 -18.14
N ALA A 340 -28.41 38.84 -19.35
CA ALA A 340 -27.54 38.32 -20.43
C ALA A 340 -26.39 39.30 -20.78
N ALA A 341 -26.58 40.60 -20.59
CA ALA A 341 -25.59 41.64 -20.86
C ALA A 341 -24.29 41.51 -20.03
N VAL A 342 -24.29 40.80 -18.90
CA VAL A 342 -23.10 40.60 -18.07
C VAL A 342 -22.26 39.39 -18.47
N LEU A 343 -22.74 38.53 -19.37
CA LEU A 343 -21.99 37.33 -19.81
C LEU A 343 -20.61 37.64 -20.35
N PRO A 344 -20.38 38.74 -21.15
CA PRO A 344 -19.05 39.11 -21.62
C PRO A 344 -18.06 39.47 -20.50
N LEU A 345 -18.54 39.81 -19.31
CA LEU A 345 -17.72 40.12 -18.14
C LEU A 345 -17.22 38.86 -17.40
N ILE A 346 -17.81 37.70 -17.66
CA ILE A 346 -17.49 36.45 -16.99
C ILE A 346 -16.38 35.72 -17.79
N PRO A 347 -15.21 35.48 -17.18
CA PRO A 347 -14.13 34.75 -17.85
C PRO A 347 -14.45 33.27 -18.00
N GLN A 348 -13.94 32.67 -19.07
CA GLN A 348 -13.97 31.25 -19.33
C GLN A 348 -13.00 30.50 -18.39
N THR A 349 -13.23 30.58 -17.09
CA THR A 349 -12.37 29.97 -16.08
C THR A 349 -13.14 29.09 -15.13
N PHE A 350 -12.43 28.16 -14.48
CA PHE A 350 -12.98 27.37 -13.40
C PHE A 350 -12.79 28.07 -12.06
N VAL A 351 -13.69 27.82 -11.14
CA VAL A 351 -13.62 28.25 -9.75
C VAL A 351 -13.94 27.08 -8.82
N SER A 352 -13.11 26.91 -7.78
CA SER A 352 -13.29 25.86 -6.78
C SER A 352 -13.91 26.37 -5.49
N ARG A 353 -14.55 25.47 -4.72
CA ARG A 353 -15.03 25.73 -3.34
C ARG A 353 -13.82 26.04 -2.44
N THR A 354 -14.08 26.71 -1.32
CA THR A 354 -13.06 26.89 -0.27
C THR A 354 -12.98 25.62 0.56
N GLY A 355 -11.83 24.93 0.51
CA GLY A 355 -11.59 23.68 1.20
C GLY A 355 -11.07 23.83 2.64
N TYR A 356 -10.85 22.71 3.32
CA TYR A 356 -10.29 22.58 4.67
C TYR A 356 -8.95 21.84 4.61
N LYS A 357 -7.99 22.23 5.46
CA LYS A 357 -6.71 21.53 5.59
C LYS A 357 -6.93 20.12 6.14
N GLU A 358 -6.05 19.18 5.77
CA GLU A 358 -6.13 17.82 6.30
C GLU A 358 -6.13 17.78 7.84
N SER A 359 -5.34 18.65 8.49
CA SER A 359 -5.27 18.79 9.95
C SER A 359 -6.60 19.19 10.61
N ASP A 360 -7.52 19.80 9.88
CA ASP A 360 -8.84 20.17 10.38
C ASP A 360 -9.84 19.00 10.31
N ILE A 361 -9.57 18.02 9.42
CA ILE A 361 -10.48 16.91 9.10
C ILE A 361 -10.00 15.61 9.71
N ALA A 362 -8.73 15.21 9.49
CA ALA A 362 -8.19 13.92 9.93
C ALA A 362 -7.84 13.93 11.44
N ASP A 363 -7.91 12.74 12.06
CA ASP A 363 -7.45 12.52 13.42
C ASP A 363 -5.99 12.02 13.38
N TYR A 364 -5.08 12.80 13.97
CA TYR A 364 -3.66 12.47 14.08
C TYR A 364 -3.27 11.89 15.43
N GLY A 365 -4.21 11.72 16.36
CA GLY A 365 -3.98 11.09 17.65
C GLY A 365 -3.76 9.59 17.53
N THR A 366 -2.56 9.17 17.11
CA THR A 366 -2.22 7.76 16.92
C THR A 366 -2.20 7.00 18.23
N LYS A 367 -2.99 5.93 18.29
CA LYS A 367 -2.95 4.88 19.31
C LYS A 367 -2.85 3.54 18.62
N SER A 368 -1.95 2.67 19.07
CA SER A 368 -1.81 1.32 18.54
C SER A 368 -1.65 0.34 19.68
N LEU A 369 -2.56 -0.62 19.80
CA LEU A 369 -2.48 -1.74 20.74
C LEU A 369 -2.34 -3.02 19.93
N LYS A 370 -1.33 -3.82 20.26
CA LYS A 370 -1.13 -5.15 19.69
C LYS A 370 -1.13 -6.17 20.80
N LEU A 371 -1.89 -7.21 20.62
CA LEU A 371 -1.93 -8.37 21.51
C LEU A 371 -1.61 -9.61 20.69
N ASN A 372 -0.74 -10.45 21.21
CA ASN A 372 -0.43 -11.74 20.63
C ASN A 372 -0.40 -12.79 21.75
N ALA A 373 -1.01 -13.93 21.51
CA ALA A 373 -0.92 -15.07 22.41
C ALA A 373 -0.83 -16.37 21.60
N ALA A 374 -0.02 -17.32 22.08
CA ALA A 374 0.08 -18.64 21.49
C ALA A 374 0.21 -19.72 22.55
N LEU A 375 -0.46 -20.86 22.30
CA LEU A 375 -0.37 -22.08 23.06
C LEU A 375 0.26 -23.14 22.17
N HIS A 376 1.28 -23.80 22.68
CA HIS A 376 2.03 -24.85 22.01
C HIS A 376 1.91 -26.14 22.82
N TYR A 377 1.52 -27.23 22.16
CA TYR A 377 1.40 -28.53 22.80
C TYR A 377 2.07 -29.62 21.96
N ARG A 378 3.12 -30.25 22.47
CA ARG A 378 3.77 -31.41 21.86
C ARG A 378 2.94 -32.64 22.12
N ILE A 379 2.12 -33.05 21.14
CA ILE A 379 1.30 -34.27 21.21
C ILE A 379 2.22 -35.48 21.43
N ASN A 380 3.32 -35.50 20.70
CA ASN A 380 4.44 -36.44 20.84
C ASN A 380 5.73 -35.79 20.32
N ASP A 381 6.84 -36.54 20.30
CA ASP A 381 8.15 -36.07 19.86
C ASP A 381 8.21 -35.64 18.40
N ARG A 382 7.16 -35.89 17.62
CA ARG A 382 7.10 -35.64 16.17
C ARG A 382 6.04 -34.62 15.76
N ILE A 383 5.06 -34.36 16.62
CA ILE A 383 3.90 -33.51 16.29
C ILE A 383 3.67 -32.47 17.39
N GLU A 384 3.63 -31.24 16.99
CA GLU A 384 3.28 -30.09 17.81
C GLU A 384 1.96 -29.47 17.31
N ALA A 385 1.04 -29.21 18.22
CA ALA A 385 -0.19 -28.46 17.97
C ALA A 385 0.01 -27.02 18.46
N ILE A 386 -0.39 -26.05 17.65
CA ILE A 386 -0.25 -24.62 17.94
C ILE A 386 -1.61 -23.96 17.75
N ILE A 387 -2.04 -23.18 18.74
CA ILE A 387 -3.16 -22.27 18.64
C ILE A 387 -2.62 -20.86 18.90
N GLN A 388 -2.86 -19.94 17.99
CA GLN A 388 -2.31 -18.57 18.05
C GLN A 388 -3.37 -17.55 17.70
N GLY A 389 -3.37 -16.43 18.42
CA GLY A 389 -4.17 -15.26 18.12
C GLY A 389 -3.31 -13.98 18.10
N ASN A 390 -3.49 -13.18 17.06
CA ASN A 390 -2.95 -11.83 16.96
C ASN A 390 -4.12 -10.86 16.88
N TYR A 391 -4.08 -9.79 17.64
CA TYR A 391 -5.10 -8.74 17.61
C TYR A 391 -4.42 -7.37 17.57
N GLY A 392 -4.80 -6.57 16.60
CA GLY A 392 -4.37 -5.19 16.46
C GLY A 392 -5.56 -4.24 16.55
N PHE A 393 -5.37 -3.16 17.27
CA PHE A 393 -6.32 -2.07 17.38
C PHE A 393 -5.55 -0.76 17.24
N GLY A 394 -6.10 0.20 16.48
CA GLY A 394 -5.37 1.46 16.36
C GLY A 394 -6.04 2.53 15.53
N THR A 395 -5.36 3.67 15.49
CA THR A 395 -5.67 4.83 14.67
C THR A 395 -4.53 5.06 13.68
N THR A 396 -4.88 5.40 12.45
CA THR A 396 -3.91 5.70 11.39
C THR A 396 -4.53 6.60 10.33
N VAL A 397 -3.69 7.19 9.48
CA VAL A 397 -4.13 7.90 8.27
C VAL A 397 -3.57 7.18 7.05
N TYR A 398 -4.42 6.87 6.09
CA TYR A 398 -4.11 6.07 4.90
C TYR A 398 -4.39 6.86 3.63
N THR A 399 -3.57 6.70 2.59
CA THR A 399 -3.73 7.30 1.26
C THR A 399 -4.12 6.24 0.23
N GLY A 400 -5.35 6.31 -0.24
CA GLY A 400 -5.88 5.53 -1.37
C GLY A 400 -6.32 6.44 -2.51
N ALA A 401 -7.54 6.25 -3.02
CA ALA A 401 -8.17 7.17 -3.98
C ALA A 401 -8.62 8.49 -3.33
N ASP A 402 -8.69 8.51 -2.02
CA ASP A 402 -8.87 9.66 -1.13
C ASP A 402 -7.89 9.52 0.04
N ARG A 403 -7.85 10.45 0.94
CA ARG A 403 -7.16 10.36 2.22
C ARG A 403 -8.17 9.87 3.27
N TYR A 404 -7.86 8.78 3.95
CA TYR A 404 -8.75 8.16 4.93
C TYR A 404 -8.21 8.37 6.35
N SER A 405 -9.03 8.95 7.22
CA SER A 405 -8.81 8.94 8.66
C SER A 405 -9.44 7.68 9.23
N ILE A 406 -8.62 6.79 9.78
CA ILE A 406 -9.03 5.49 10.29
C ILE A 406 -8.85 5.47 11.80
N ALA A 407 -9.92 5.64 12.55
CA ALA A 407 -9.94 5.50 13.98
C ALA A 407 -10.57 4.16 14.39
N ASN A 408 -10.10 3.60 15.51
CA ASN A 408 -10.63 2.36 16.07
C ASN A 408 -10.60 1.16 15.10
N PHE A 409 -9.64 1.14 14.16
CA PHE A 409 -9.39 -0.01 13.30
C PHE A 409 -9.05 -1.25 14.12
N LYS A 410 -9.63 -2.39 13.75
CA LYS A 410 -9.39 -3.68 14.40
C LYS A 410 -9.08 -4.73 13.35
N LEU A 411 -8.04 -5.52 13.63
CA LEU A 411 -7.75 -6.72 12.84
C LEU A 411 -7.44 -7.88 13.79
N GLY A 412 -8.19 -8.94 13.69
CA GLY A 412 -7.96 -10.19 14.40
C GLY A 412 -7.47 -11.28 13.47
N GLN A 413 -6.42 -12.00 13.86
CA GLN A 413 -5.92 -13.17 13.15
C GLN A 413 -5.89 -14.35 14.12
N TYR A 414 -6.49 -15.46 13.75
CA TYR A 414 -6.57 -16.66 14.58
C TYR A 414 -6.15 -17.87 13.78
N LYS A 415 -5.19 -18.64 14.30
CA LYS A 415 -4.56 -19.80 13.66
C LYS A 415 -4.65 -21.05 14.52
N ALA A 416 -4.94 -22.19 13.89
CA ALA A 416 -4.67 -23.51 14.41
C ALA A 416 -3.71 -24.24 13.45
N GLU A 417 -2.66 -24.86 13.99
CA GLU A 417 -1.64 -25.54 13.20
C GLU A 417 -1.24 -26.86 13.85
N LEU A 418 -1.11 -27.89 13.04
CA LEU A 418 -0.41 -29.13 13.37
C LEU A 418 0.90 -29.13 12.58
N LYS A 419 2.02 -29.23 13.27
CA LYS A 419 3.36 -29.17 12.70
C LYS A 419 4.17 -30.41 13.05
N GLY A 420 4.73 -31.04 12.05
CA GLY A 420 5.76 -32.08 12.17
C GLY A 420 7.14 -31.58 11.75
N ALA A 421 8.15 -32.46 11.74
CA ALA A 421 9.49 -32.10 11.31
C ALA A 421 9.55 -31.73 9.81
N ASN A 422 8.72 -32.38 8.98
CA ASN A 422 8.73 -32.27 7.52
C ASN A 422 7.36 -31.98 6.91
N TRP A 423 6.37 -31.59 7.71
CA TRP A 423 5.04 -31.24 7.25
C TRP A 423 4.34 -30.28 8.20
N PHE A 424 3.36 -29.57 7.68
CA PHE A 424 2.39 -28.84 8.48
C PHE A 424 1.01 -28.86 7.82
N LEU A 425 -0.01 -28.71 8.64
CA LEU A 425 -1.38 -28.41 8.26
C LEU A 425 -1.84 -27.25 9.13
N ARG A 426 -2.21 -26.11 8.52
CA ARG A 426 -2.71 -24.96 9.25
C ARG A 426 -4.00 -24.40 8.65
N GLY A 427 -4.84 -23.88 9.52
CA GLY A 427 -5.97 -23.07 9.15
C GLY A 427 -5.93 -21.75 9.91
N PHE A 428 -6.27 -20.64 9.24
CA PHE A 428 -6.39 -19.35 9.90
C PHE A 428 -7.52 -18.51 9.33
N THR A 429 -7.94 -17.52 10.09
CA THR A 429 -8.85 -16.47 9.65
C THR A 429 -8.25 -15.10 9.95
N THR A 430 -8.48 -14.15 9.05
CA THR A 430 -8.22 -12.71 9.28
C THR A 430 -9.56 -11.99 9.24
N GLN A 431 -9.87 -11.26 10.29
CA GLN A 431 -11.13 -10.53 10.46
C GLN A 431 -10.83 -9.02 10.54
N GLU A 432 -11.24 -8.30 9.52
CA GLU A 432 -11.08 -6.85 9.43
C GLU A 432 -12.33 -6.13 9.94
N ARG A 433 -12.10 -4.99 10.62
CA ARG A 433 -13.14 -4.05 11.05
C ARG A 433 -12.58 -2.63 10.93
N SER A 434 -13.11 -1.86 10.01
CA SER A 434 -12.63 -0.49 9.71
C SER A 434 -12.82 0.51 10.86
N GLY A 435 -13.65 0.19 11.85
CA GLY A 435 -13.92 1.09 12.97
C GLY A 435 -14.68 2.36 12.55
N ASP A 436 -14.19 3.51 13.01
CA ASP A 436 -14.76 4.83 12.69
C ASP A 436 -13.98 5.49 11.54
N ALA A 437 -13.80 4.73 10.44
CA ALA A 437 -13.07 5.20 9.28
C ALA A 437 -13.94 6.11 8.39
N PHE A 438 -13.34 7.19 7.85
CA PHE A 438 -14.01 8.06 6.89
C PHE A 438 -13.02 8.62 5.86
N ALA A 439 -13.56 9.00 4.68
CA ALA A 439 -12.83 9.65 3.61
C ALA A 439 -12.77 11.17 3.84
N ALA A 440 -11.56 11.74 3.90
CA ALA A 440 -11.34 13.15 4.25
C ALA A 440 -11.89 14.12 3.17
N GLY A 441 -11.70 13.79 1.89
CA GLY A 441 -12.25 14.58 0.78
C GLY A 441 -13.77 14.62 0.80
N ILE A 442 -14.42 13.46 0.98
CA ILE A 442 -15.89 13.37 1.08
C ILE A 442 -16.39 14.09 2.35
N ALA A 443 -15.65 13.98 3.47
CA ALA A 443 -16.02 14.66 4.71
C ALA A 443 -15.99 16.19 4.54
N ALA A 444 -14.92 16.72 3.95
CA ALA A 444 -14.80 18.16 3.70
C ALA A 444 -15.86 18.67 2.71
N GLN A 445 -16.13 17.91 1.64
CA GLN A 445 -17.23 18.20 0.72
C GLN A 445 -18.58 18.20 1.45
N GLY A 446 -18.83 17.18 2.29
CA GLY A 446 -20.07 17.07 3.04
C GLY A 446 -20.29 18.21 4.03
N ILE A 447 -19.23 18.69 4.69
CA ILE A 447 -19.28 19.88 5.57
C ILE A 447 -19.62 21.12 4.74
N ASN A 448 -19.00 21.30 3.57
CA ASN A 448 -19.33 22.39 2.67
C ASN A 448 -20.79 22.34 2.20
N GLU A 449 -21.29 21.17 1.81
CA GLU A 449 -22.69 21.00 1.37
C GLU A 449 -23.71 21.20 2.51
N ALA A 450 -23.38 20.77 3.74
CA ALA A 450 -24.23 20.96 4.92
C ALA A 450 -24.36 22.43 5.33
N TRP A 451 -23.28 23.21 5.16
CA TRP A 451 -23.31 24.65 5.43
C TRP A 451 -24.01 25.44 4.34
N LYS A 452 -23.55 25.31 3.08
CA LYS A 452 -24.09 25.97 1.91
C LYS A 452 -23.96 25.07 0.69
N PRO A 453 -25.07 24.55 0.16
CA PRO A 453 -25.01 23.70 -1.03
C PRO A 453 -24.26 24.35 -2.21
N SER A 454 -23.53 23.57 -2.98
CA SER A 454 -22.80 24.04 -4.16
C SER A 454 -23.73 24.70 -5.20
N SER A 455 -25.00 24.24 -5.27
CA SER A 455 -26.06 24.87 -6.09
C SER A 455 -26.40 26.29 -5.66
N THR A 456 -26.07 26.69 -4.45
CA THR A 456 -26.23 28.05 -3.94
C THR A 456 -24.91 28.85 -3.99
N TRP A 457 -23.83 28.21 -3.58
CA TRP A 457 -22.52 28.85 -3.46
C TRP A 457 -21.98 29.35 -4.82
N PHE A 458 -22.03 28.53 -5.87
CA PHE A 458 -21.51 28.91 -7.19
C PHE A 458 -22.31 30.03 -7.86
N PRO A 459 -23.68 30.04 -7.86
CA PRO A 459 -24.44 31.20 -8.30
C PRO A 459 -24.12 32.48 -7.52
N GLN A 460 -24.01 32.41 -6.20
CA GLN A 460 -23.60 33.55 -5.38
C GLN A 460 -22.22 34.08 -5.77
N TYR A 461 -21.25 33.20 -5.99
CA TYR A 461 -19.93 33.56 -6.43
C TYR A 461 -19.95 34.27 -7.80
N VAL A 462 -20.61 33.66 -8.79
CA VAL A 462 -20.68 34.21 -10.16
C VAL A 462 -21.45 35.52 -10.20
N GLY A 463 -22.55 35.61 -9.45
CA GLY A 463 -23.32 36.87 -9.33
C GLY A 463 -22.53 38.01 -8.70
N ALA A 464 -21.80 37.72 -7.60
CA ALA A 464 -20.95 38.73 -6.95
C ALA A 464 -19.75 39.11 -7.82
N PHE A 465 -19.16 38.15 -8.55
CA PHE A 465 -18.12 38.42 -9.54
C PHE A 465 -18.60 39.37 -10.66
N ALA A 466 -19.75 39.05 -11.27
CA ALA A 466 -20.34 39.90 -12.30
C ALA A 466 -20.60 41.32 -11.80
N GLN A 467 -21.11 41.46 -10.57
CA GLN A 467 -21.35 42.74 -9.94
C GLN A 467 -20.04 43.53 -9.70
N ALA A 468 -18.98 42.86 -9.23
CA ALA A 468 -17.67 43.47 -9.02
C ALA A 468 -17.06 43.94 -10.35
N ARG A 469 -17.15 43.16 -11.40
CA ARG A 469 -16.70 43.54 -12.76
C ARG A 469 -17.50 44.69 -13.34
N ALA A 470 -18.80 44.70 -13.16
CA ALA A 470 -19.65 45.84 -13.60
C ALA A 470 -19.33 47.14 -12.87
N ARG A 471 -18.73 47.06 -11.66
CA ARG A 471 -18.22 48.24 -10.91
C ARG A 471 -16.81 48.62 -11.30
N GLY A 472 -16.17 47.96 -12.30
CA GLY A 472 -14.87 48.28 -12.81
C GLY A 472 -13.68 47.64 -12.10
N LEU A 473 -13.91 46.68 -11.15
CA LEU A 473 -12.81 45.95 -10.54
C LEU A 473 -12.15 45.04 -11.59
N ASP A 474 -10.84 44.83 -11.48
CA ASP A 474 -10.16 43.82 -12.30
C ASP A 474 -10.58 42.40 -11.95
N ASN A 475 -10.10 41.41 -12.71
CA ASN A 475 -10.46 40.01 -12.49
C ASN A 475 -10.03 39.49 -11.11
N ALA A 476 -8.83 39.82 -10.64
CA ALA A 476 -8.31 39.32 -9.36
C ALA A 476 -9.14 39.86 -8.19
N MET A 477 -9.37 41.19 -8.16
CA MET A 477 -10.19 41.85 -7.14
C MET A 477 -11.65 41.34 -7.19
N ALA A 478 -12.18 41.05 -8.39
CA ALA A 478 -13.51 40.53 -8.56
C ALA A 478 -13.64 39.05 -8.03
N HIS A 479 -12.60 38.23 -8.21
CA HIS A 479 -12.54 36.91 -7.63
C HIS A 479 -12.46 36.95 -6.09
N ASP A 480 -11.69 37.87 -5.51
CA ASP A 480 -11.59 38.04 -4.06
C ASP A 480 -12.93 38.48 -3.45
N ALA A 481 -13.57 39.47 -4.04
CA ALA A 481 -14.89 39.96 -3.60
C ALA A 481 -15.97 38.90 -3.72
N ALA A 482 -15.97 38.13 -4.81
CA ALA A 482 -16.88 37.03 -5.05
C ALA A 482 -16.74 35.91 -4.01
N ARG A 483 -15.49 35.53 -3.70
CA ARG A 483 -15.22 34.51 -2.70
C ARG A 483 -15.60 34.96 -1.30
N ALA A 484 -15.24 36.18 -0.91
CA ALA A 484 -15.62 36.77 0.38
C ALA A 484 -17.13 36.78 0.58
N PHE A 485 -17.91 37.09 -0.48
CA PHE A 485 -19.36 37.04 -0.44
C PHE A 485 -19.91 35.60 -0.34
N ALA A 486 -19.42 34.71 -1.20
CA ALA A 486 -19.91 33.35 -1.24
C ALA A 486 -19.56 32.56 0.04
N ASP A 487 -18.43 32.87 0.70
CA ASP A 487 -17.96 32.23 1.93
C ASP A 487 -18.56 32.83 3.21
N GLN A 488 -19.48 33.80 3.13
CA GLN A 488 -20.13 34.32 4.32
C GLN A 488 -20.85 33.23 5.11
N GLY A 489 -20.53 33.15 6.43
CA GLY A 489 -21.06 32.13 7.34
C GLY A 489 -20.41 30.76 7.20
N ARG A 490 -19.26 30.65 6.51
CA ARG A 490 -18.52 29.37 6.39
C ARG A 490 -18.20 28.80 7.78
N LEU A 491 -18.39 27.51 7.94
CA LEU A 491 -18.04 26.79 9.17
C LEU A 491 -16.51 26.80 9.34
N LEU A 492 -16.03 27.33 10.44
CA LEU A 492 -14.60 27.45 10.71
C LEU A 492 -14.14 26.31 11.63
N PRO A 493 -13.02 25.64 11.31
CA PRO A 493 -12.43 24.62 12.17
C PRO A 493 -12.30 25.05 13.64
N GLY A 494 -12.56 24.14 14.56
CA GLY A 494 -12.54 24.40 16.01
C GLY A 494 -13.79 25.06 16.57
N THR A 495 -14.77 25.43 15.73
CA THR A 495 -16.07 25.92 16.24
C THR A 495 -17.04 24.76 16.48
N ALA A 496 -17.96 24.92 17.43
CA ALA A 496 -18.98 23.92 17.74
C ALA A 496 -19.83 23.55 16.49
N ALA A 497 -20.13 24.52 15.63
CA ALA A 497 -20.90 24.30 14.42
C ALA A 497 -20.11 23.46 13.39
N PHE A 498 -18.81 23.70 13.24
CA PHE A 498 -17.94 22.87 12.39
C PHE A 498 -17.86 21.43 12.90
N GLU A 499 -17.59 21.25 14.20
CA GLU A 499 -17.47 19.90 14.78
C GLU A 499 -18.80 19.12 14.71
N ALA A 500 -19.93 19.79 14.89
CA ALA A 500 -21.25 19.17 14.72
C ALA A 500 -21.49 18.73 13.26
N ALA A 501 -21.16 19.56 12.27
CA ALA A 501 -21.27 19.22 10.86
C ALA A 501 -20.29 18.08 10.48
N LYS A 502 -19.04 18.14 10.95
CA LYS A 502 -18.04 17.09 10.76
C LYS A 502 -18.53 15.75 11.33
N SER A 503 -19.00 15.74 12.58
CA SER A 503 -19.55 14.54 13.22
C SER A 503 -20.75 13.96 12.46
N ALA A 504 -21.67 14.80 12.01
CA ALA A 504 -22.85 14.37 11.24
C ALA A 504 -22.46 13.73 9.91
N VAL A 505 -21.46 14.28 9.20
CA VAL A 505 -21.00 13.77 7.91
C VAL A 505 -20.17 12.50 8.09
N THR A 506 -19.23 12.47 9.03
CA THR A 506 -18.32 11.32 9.25
C THR A 506 -19.01 10.12 9.91
N SER A 507 -20.15 10.30 10.57
CA SER A 507 -20.95 9.18 11.11
C SER A 507 -21.89 8.56 10.08
N ARG A 508 -22.20 9.25 8.99
CA ARG A 508 -23.11 8.78 7.94
C ARG A 508 -22.35 7.97 6.89
N PRO A 509 -22.83 6.74 6.53
CA PRO A 509 -22.20 5.93 5.50
C PRO A 509 -22.19 6.60 4.11
N ILE A 510 -21.13 6.38 3.33
CA ILE A 510 -21.03 6.75 1.91
C ILE A 510 -22.14 6.02 1.11
N PRO A 511 -22.80 6.70 0.15
CA PRO A 511 -22.61 8.08 -0.30
C PRO A 511 -23.41 9.12 0.48
N GLY A 512 -24.11 8.74 1.53
CA GLY A 512 -25.07 9.56 2.25
C GLY A 512 -26.53 9.15 1.98
N ASN A 513 -27.44 10.00 2.40
CA ASN A 513 -28.88 9.81 2.28
C ASN A 513 -29.61 11.15 2.11
N ALA A 514 -30.93 11.16 2.22
CA ALA A 514 -31.73 12.39 2.12
C ALA A 514 -31.34 13.50 3.12
N SER A 515 -30.64 13.14 4.22
CA SER A 515 -30.15 14.11 5.23
C SER A 515 -28.81 14.72 4.86
N GLY A 516 -28.18 14.33 3.78
CA GLY A 516 -26.94 14.88 3.24
C GLY A 516 -25.83 13.85 2.92
N VAL A 517 -24.67 14.36 2.56
CA VAL A 517 -23.48 13.58 2.21
C VAL A 517 -23.00 12.76 3.41
N GLY A 518 -22.58 11.52 3.18
CA GLY A 518 -21.94 10.64 4.15
C GLY A 518 -20.51 10.34 3.74
N ALA A 519 -19.61 10.32 4.72
CA ALA A 519 -18.18 10.06 4.50
C ALA A 519 -17.70 8.79 5.22
N ARG A 520 -18.53 8.13 6.05
CA ARG A 520 -18.15 6.92 6.78
C ARG A 520 -17.93 5.76 5.82
N PHE A 521 -16.74 5.19 5.94
CA PHE A 521 -16.33 3.99 5.24
C PHE A 521 -16.46 2.78 6.16
N VAL A 522 -17.09 1.72 5.68
CA VAL A 522 -17.29 0.49 6.46
C VAL A 522 -16.61 -0.67 5.73
N ASP A 523 -15.80 -1.44 6.45
CA ASP A 523 -15.28 -2.72 6.01
C ASP A 523 -15.29 -3.73 7.16
N LYS A 524 -15.94 -4.87 6.94
CA LYS A 524 -16.07 -5.99 7.86
C LYS A 524 -15.70 -7.31 7.18
N THR A 525 -14.88 -7.24 6.16
CA THR A 525 -14.47 -8.39 5.34
C THR A 525 -13.68 -9.40 6.16
N ASN A 526 -13.91 -10.69 5.89
CA ASN A 526 -13.19 -11.78 6.52
C ASN A 526 -12.46 -12.63 5.46
N LEU A 527 -11.29 -13.14 5.85
CA LEU A 527 -10.53 -14.15 5.10
C LEU A 527 -10.48 -15.44 5.91
N TYR A 528 -10.76 -16.56 5.28
CA TYR A 528 -10.53 -17.92 5.80
C TYR A 528 -9.54 -18.62 4.89
N HIS A 529 -8.54 -19.27 5.48
CA HIS A 529 -7.45 -19.91 4.74
C HIS A 529 -7.09 -21.25 5.40
N VAL A 530 -6.89 -22.26 4.57
CA VAL A 530 -6.33 -23.56 4.98
C VAL A 530 -5.20 -23.89 4.02
N GLU A 531 -4.06 -24.31 4.55
CA GLU A 531 -2.94 -24.82 3.75
C GLU A 531 -2.20 -25.97 4.42
N GLY A 532 -1.62 -26.82 3.59
CA GLY A 532 -0.74 -27.89 4.03
C GLY A 532 0.47 -28.03 3.12
N SER A 533 1.56 -28.50 3.69
CA SER A 533 2.81 -28.79 3.00
C SER A 533 3.45 -30.07 3.54
N TYR A 534 4.10 -30.83 2.67
CA TYR A 534 4.81 -32.06 3.01
C TYR A 534 6.14 -32.13 2.24
N GLN A 535 7.26 -32.36 2.97
CA GLN A 535 8.57 -32.65 2.42
C GLN A 535 8.86 -34.14 2.50
N PHE A 536 9.18 -34.75 1.37
CA PHE A 536 9.51 -36.17 1.29
C PHE A 536 10.93 -36.42 1.79
N THR A 537 11.08 -37.03 2.94
CA THR A 537 12.39 -37.35 3.54
C THR A 537 12.91 -38.76 3.20
N ASN A 538 12.06 -39.60 2.62
CA ASN A 538 12.38 -40.97 2.19
C ASN A 538 12.93 -41.05 0.76
N ILE A 539 12.94 -39.93 0.01
CA ILE A 539 13.54 -39.86 -1.32
C ILE A 539 14.95 -39.33 -1.18
N THR A 540 15.95 -40.18 -1.46
CA THR A 540 17.36 -39.83 -1.21
C THR A 540 18.09 -39.19 -2.40
N TRP A 541 17.52 -39.31 -3.61
CA TRP A 541 18.17 -38.80 -4.84
C TRP A 541 17.81 -37.34 -5.17
N ALA A 542 16.78 -36.80 -4.57
CA ALA A 542 16.38 -35.40 -4.69
C ALA A 542 15.44 -35.03 -3.52
N ASP A 543 15.40 -33.75 -3.17
CA ASP A 543 14.45 -33.20 -2.20
C ASP A 543 13.15 -32.85 -2.91
N PHE A 544 12.01 -33.32 -2.40
CA PHE A 544 10.69 -32.97 -2.92
C PHE A 544 9.82 -32.35 -1.85
N VAL A 545 9.12 -31.26 -2.24
CA VAL A 545 8.12 -30.60 -1.40
C VAL A 545 6.84 -30.44 -2.23
N VAL A 546 5.70 -30.78 -1.61
CA VAL A 546 4.37 -30.54 -2.19
C VAL A 546 3.54 -29.74 -1.20
N GLY A 547 2.58 -28.97 -1.72
CA GLY A 547 1.63 -28.29 -0.86
C GLY A 547 0.40 -27.83 -1.63
N ALA A 548 -0.65 -27.55 -0.85
CA ALA A 548 -1.92 -27.05 -1.38
C ALA A 548 -2.56 -26.09 -0.40
N ASN A 549 -3.38 -25.17 -0.92
CA ASN A 549 -4.14 -24.24 -0.12
C ASN A 549 -5.53 -23.99 -0.71
N PHE A 550 -6.43 -23.59 0.18
CA PHE A 550 -7.75 -23.07 -0.15
C PHE A 550 -8.00 -21.81 0.67
N ARG A 551 -8.56 -20.77 0.06
CA ARG A 551 -8.96 -19.56 0.76
C ARG A 551 -10.31 -19.03 0.28
N THR A 552 -10.99 -18.31 1.17
CA THR A 552 -12.27 -17.68 0.90
C THR A 552 -12.27 -16.28 1.49
N TYR A 553 -12.58 -15.30 0.69
CA TYR A 553 -12.89 -13.94 1.13
C TYR A 553 -14.42 -13.81 1.24
N GLN A 554 -14.90 -13.32 2.37
CA GLN A 554 -16.29 -12.92 2.57
C GLN A 554 -16.31 -11.41 2.64
N LEU A 555 -16.70 -10.76 1.54
CA LEU A 555 -16.78 -9.30 1.48
C LEU A 555 -17.94 -8.82 2.35
N ASN A 556 -17.74 -7.74 3.07
CA ASN A 556 -18.79 -7.07 3.82
C ASN A 556 -18.41 -5.60 4.07
N SER A 557 -19.06 -4.70 3.36
CA SER A 557 -18.83 -3.27 3.47
C SER A 557 -20.08 -2.45 3.78
N GLU A 558 -21.20 -3.09 4.05
CA GLU A 558 -22.51 -2.42 4.20
C GLU A 558 -22.79 -1.47 3.01
N LYS A 559 -22.36 -1.87 1.80
CA LYS A 559 -22.51 -1.12 0.53
C LYS A 559 -21.71 0.19 0.45
N THR A 560 -20.76 0.42 1.35
CA THR A 560 -19.91 1.63 1.31
C THR A 560 -18.65 1.46 0.45
N LEU A 561 -18.23 0.22 0.15
CA LEU A 561 -17.03 -0.10 -0.62
C LEU A 561 -17.33 -1.07 -1.76
N PHE A 562 -18.02 -2.18 -1.47
CA PHE A 562 -18.26 -3.25 -2.43
C PHE A 562 -19.67 -3.21 -3.02
N ALA A 563 -19.75 -3.62 -4.28
CA ALA A 563 -21.01 -3.91 -4.92
C ALA A 563 -21.71 -5.09 -4.25
N THR A 564 -23.01 -5.17 -4.41
CA THR A 564 -23.82 -6.33 -4.01
C THR A 564 -24.39 -7.02 -5.25
N ASP A 565 -24.84 -8.25 -5.11
CA ASP A 565 -25.59 -8.95 -6.16
C ASP A 565 -27.00 -8.35 -6.37
N GLU A 566 -27.82 -9.02 -7.16
CA GLU A 566 -29.22 -8.60 -7.46
C GLU A 566 -30.15 -8.72 -6.24
N ASN A 567 -29.82 -9.58 -5.29
CA ASN A 567 -30.58 -9.74 -4.04
C ASN A 567 -30.14 -8.76 -2.94
N GLY A 568 -29.03 -8.03 -3.17
CA GLY A 568 -28.45 -7.11 -2.20
C GLY A 568 -27.42 -7.77 -1.28
N ASP A 569 -27.00 -9.02 -1.55
CA ASP A 569 -25.99 -9.74 -0.82
C ASP A 569 -24.58 -9.39 -1.34
N GLU A 570 -23.59 -9.34 -0.44
CA GLU A 570 -22.21 -9.08 -0.78
C GLU A 570 -21.50 -10.38 -1.24
N PHE A 571 -20.47 -10.20 -2.07
CA PHE A 571 -19.82 -11.32 -2.76
C PHE A 571 -18.85 -12.11 -1.86
N THR A 572 -18.74 -13.39 -2.16
CA THR A 572 -17.71 -14.28 -1.65
C THR A 572 -16.76 -14.63 -2.79
N ILE A 573 -15.44 -14.68 -2.53
CA ILE A 573 -14.42 -15.04 -3.53
C ILE A 573 -13.68 -16.27 -3.04
N LYS A 574 -13.63 -17.32 -3.86
CA LYS A 574 -12.94 -18.59 -3.56
C LYS A 574 -11.71 -18.76 -4.43
N GLU A 575 -10.61 -19.17 -3.80
CA GLU A 575 -9.35 -19.45 -4.45
C GLU A 575 -8.75 -20.76 -3.94
N HIS A 576 -8.08 -21.49 -4.81
CA HIS A 576 -7.31 -22.68 -4.44
C HIS A 576 -6.02 -22.76 -5.25
N GLY A 577 -5.03 -23.39 -4.68
CA GLY A 577 -3.74 -23.58 -5.32
C GLY A 577 -3.03 -24.84 -4.84
N ALA A 578 -2.14 -25.35 -5.69
CA ALA A 578 -1.26 -26.46 -5.36
C ALA A 578 0.10 -26.28 -6.00
N TYR A 579 1.15 -26.73 -5.34
CA TYR A 579 2.51 -26.65 -5.85
C TYR A 579 3.32 -27.91 -5.62
N VAL A 580 4.34 -28.08 -6.46
CA VAL A 580 5.39 -29.08 -6.29
C VAL A 580 6.74 -28.42 -6.52
N GLN A 581 7.72 -28.78 -5.73
CA GLN A 581 9.12 -28.39 -5.89
C GLN A 581 10.01 -29.61 -5.80
N GLY A 582 10.99 -29.71 -6.70
CA GLY A 582 12.07 -30.67 -6.65
C GLY A 582 13.42 -29.95 -6.62
N ALA A 583 14.36 -30.41 -5.80
CA ALA A 583 15.73 -29.90 -5.78
C ALA A 583 16.75 -31.04 -5.78
N LYS A 584 17.80 -30.90 -6.57
CA LYS A 584 18.85 -31.93 -6.69
C LYS A 584 20.23 -31.31 -6.68
N SER A 585 21.08 -31.80 -5.78
CA SER A 585 22.52 -31.53 -5.79
C SER A 585 23.24 -32.47 -6.76
N MET A 586 24.23 -31.94 -7.49
CA MET A 586 25.02 -32.62 -8.50
C MET A 586 26.49 -32.23 -8.38
N PHE A 587 27.38 -33.01 -8.96
CA PHE A 587 28.82 -32.74 -9.01
C PHE A 587 29.44 -32.53 -7.64
N ASN A 588 29.19 -33.46 -6.69
CA ASN A 588 29.62 -33.39 -5.29
C ASN A 588 29.19 -32.08 -4.62
N ASP A 589 27.90 -31.78 -4.71
CA ASP A 589 27.23 -30.59 -4.14
C ASP A 589 27.73 -29.24 -4.67
N LYS A 590 28.50 -29.24 -5.75
CA LYS A 590 28.92 -27.97 -6.40
C LYS A 590 27.84 -27.30 -7.21
N PHE A 591 26.84 -28.02 -7.65
CA PHE A 591 25.71 -27.46 -8.38
C PHE A 591 24.39 -27.99 -7.84
N ARG A 592 23.50 -27.11 -7.45
CA ARG A 592 22.13 -27.42 -7.01
C ARG A 592 21.14 -26.85 -8.01
N LEU A 593 20.31 -27.73 -8.60
CA LEU A 593 19.20 -27.36 -9.47
C LEU A 593 17.90 -27.46 -8.67
N THR A 594 17.07 -26.42 -8.72
CA THR A 594 15.75 -26.39 -8.11
C THR A 594 14.71 -26.05 -9.19
N ALA A 595 13.65 -26.84 -9.28
CA ALA A 595 12.51 -26.59 -10.16
C ALA A 595 11.21 -26.67 -9.37
N SER A 596 10.31 -25.73 -9.59
CA SER A 596 8.98 -25.74 -8.97
C SER A 596 7.91 -25.31 -9.98
N ALA A 597 6.71 -25.78 -9.75
CA ALA A 597 5.51 -25.40 -10.49
C ALA A 597 4.35 -25.26 -9.53
N ARG A 598 3.56 -24.21 -9.71
CA ARG A 598 2.36 -23.96 -8.92
C ARG A 598 1.20 -23.62 -9.85
N TYR A 599 0.05 -24.20 -9.56
CA TYR A 599 -1.22 -23.87 -10.21
C TYR A 599 -2.15 -23.22 -9.20
N ASP A 600 -2.74 -22.08 -9.57
CA ASP A 600 -3.72 -21.35 -8.77
C ASP A 600 -4.97 -21.02 -9.61
N LYS A 601 -6.12 -21.08 -8.98
CA LYS A 601 -7.42 -20.76 -9.58
C LYS A 601 -8.25 -19.90 -8.62
N ASN A 602 -8.64 -18.71 -9.10
CA ASN A 602 -9.69 -17.90 -8.53
C ASN A 602 -10.99 -18.16 -9.30
N GLU A 603 -12.14 -18.15 -8.64
CA GLU A 603 -13.42 -18.47 -9.28
C GLU A 603 -13.76 -17.55 -10.48
N ASN A 604 -13.37 -16.26 -10.43
CA ASN A 604 -13.67 -15.27 -11.45
C ASN A 604 -12.71 -15.28 -12.66
N PHE A 605 -11.55 -15.97 -12.55
CA PHE A 605 -10.50 -15.93 -13.55
C PHE A 605 -10.07 -17.32 -13.99
N LYS A 606 -9.45 -17.41 -15.17
CA LYS A 606 -8.80 -18.65 -15.62
C LYS A 606 -7.63 -19.01 -14.72
N GLY A 607 -7.38 -20.30 -14.54
CA GLY A 607 -6.25 -20.80 -13.73
C GLY A 607 -4.90 -20.32 -14.29
N GLN A 608 -3.95 -20.10 -13.38
CA GLN A 608 -2.60 -19.62 -13.68
C GLN A 608 -1.56 -20.68 -13.28
N LEU A 609 -0.59 -20.92 -14.16
CA LEU A 609 0.56 -21.79 -13.88
C LEU A 609 1.81 -20.92 -13.69
N SER A 610 2.52 -21.11 -12.58
CA SER A 610 3.72 -20.38 -12.21
C SER A 610 4.92 -21.32 -12.11
N PRO A 611 5.67 -21.56 -13.21
CA PRO A 611 6.92 -22.31 -13.16
C PRO A 611 8.07 -21.45 -12.63
N ARG A 612 9.03 -22.10 -11.98
CA ARG A 612 10.33 -21.57 -11.57
C ARG A 612 11.41 -22.61 -11.78
N VAL A 613 12.55 -22.16 -12.29
CA VAL A 613 13.78 -22.96 -12.37
C VAL A 613 14.93 -22.10 -11.89
N SER A 614 15.78 -22.64 -11.03
CA SER A 614 16.96 -21.93 -10.53
C SER A 614 18.13 -22.91 -10.35
N GLY A 615 19.33 -22.41 -10.61
CA GLY A 615 20.60 -23.14 -10.42
C GLY A 615 21.54 -22.35 -9.54
N VAL A 616 22.23 -23.03 -8.64
CA VAL A 616 23.30 -22.47 -7.78
C VAL A 616 24.57 -23.26 -8.02
N TYR A 617 25.66 -22.58 -8.42
CA TYR A 617 26.99 -23.14 -8.49
C TYR A 617 27.83 -22.63 -7.34
N THR A 618 28.38 -23.56 -6.55
CA THR A 618 29.19 -23.31 -5.35
C THR A 618 30.66 -23.62 -5.61
N ALA A 619 31.54 -22.64 -5.42
CA ALA A 619 32.99 -22.75 -5.49
C ALA A 619 33.61 -22.29 -4.16
N GLY A 620 33.76 -23.20 -3.21
CA GLY A 620 34.16 -22.86 -1.84
C GLY A 620 33.15 -22.01 -1.12
N THR A 621 33.50 -20.78 -0.75
CA THR A 621 32.59 -19.79 -0.11
C THR A 621 31.88 -18.86 -1.11
N HIS A 622 32.01 -19.12 -2.42
CA HIS A 622 31.48 -18.31 -3.50
C HIS A 622 30.32 -19.06 -4.18
N ASN A 623 29.20 -18.40 -4.33
CA ASN A 623 27.99 -18.97 -4.89
C ASN A 623 27.46 -18.07 -6.02
N PHE A 624 27.31 -18.66 -7.20
CA PHE A 624 26.72 -18.04 -8.39
C PHE A 624 25.33 -18.63 -8.60
N ARG A 625 24.34 -17.80 -8.83
CA ARG A 625 22.97 -18.23 -9.04
C ARG A 625 22.37 -17.65 -10.31
N ALA A 626 21.50 -18.41 -10.94
CA ALA A 626 20.65 -17.95 -12.02
C ALA A 626 19.23 -18.51 -11.84
N SER A 627 18.22 -17.70 -12.09
CA SER A 627 16.82 -18.15 -11.99
C SER A 627 15.94 -17.56 -13.09
N TYR A 628 14.97 -18.34 -13.49
CA TYR A 628 13.80 -17.95 -14.27
C TYR A 628 12.56 -18.28 -13.47
N GLN A 629 11.64 -17.35 -13.35
CA GLN A 629 10.38 -17.57 -12.65
C GLN A 629 9.25 -16.75 -13.25
N THR A 630 8.06 -17.33 -13.22
CA THR A 630 6.83 -16.64 -13.55
C THR A 630 6.07 -16.37 -12.28
N GLY A 631 5.56 -15.15 -12.13
CA GLY A 631 4.64 -14.78 -11.07
C GLY A 631 3.39 -14.14 -11.65
N PHE A 632 2.37 -14.00 -10.86
CA PHE A 632 1.16 -13.32 -11.27
C PHE A 632 0.49 -12.59 -10.09
N ARG A 633 -0.23 -11.53 -10.43
CA ARG A 633 -1.09 -10.81 -9.50
C ARG A 633 -2.54 -11.10 -9.84
N MET A 634 -3.25 -11.66 -8.88
CA MET A 634 -4.70 -11.77 -8.97
C MET A 634 -5.30 -10.37 -8.82
N PRO A 635 -6.30 -9.96 -9.61
CA PRO A 635 -7.04 -8.75 -9.33
C PRO A 635 -7.55 -8.75 -7.89
N THR A 636 -7.35 -7.65 -7.17
CA THR A 636 -7.74 -7.53 -5.77
C THR A 636 -9.26 -7.65 -5.57
N THR A 637 -9.71 -7.82 -4.34
CA THR A 637 -11.14 -7.73 -4.00
C THR A 637 -11.75 -6.43 -4.50
N GLN A 638 -11.01 -5.32 -4.39
CA GLN A 638 -11.42 -4.02 -4.92
C GLN A 638 -11.39 -3.99 -6.46
N ASP A 639 -10.30 -4.46 -7.10
CA ASP A 639 -10.25 -4.56 -8.57
C ASP A 639 -11.44 -5.36 -9.12
N GLN A 640 -11.96 -6.33 -8.37
CA GLN A 640 -13.08 -7.16 -8.77
C GLN A 640 -14.45 -6.52 -8.48
N TYR A 641 -14.68 -6.00 -7.26
CA TYR A 641 -16.03 -5.71 -6.75
C TYR A 641 -16.23 -4.30 -6.17
N ILE A 642 -15.26 -3.37 -6.29
CA ILE A 642 -15.45 -2.00 -5.77
C ILE A 642 -16.64 -1.31 -6.44
N ASP A 643 -17.41 -0.58 -5.65
CA ASP A 643 -18.48 0.32 -6.11
C ASP A 643 -18.60 1.51 -5.15
N LEU A 644 -17.58 2.36 -5.16
CA LEU A 644 -17.36 3.44 -4.20
C LEU A 644 -17.53 4.81 -4.86
N VAL A 645 -18.37 5.65 -4.29
CA VAL A 645 -18.52 7.04 -4.71
C VAL A 645 -17.45 7.90 -4.00
N THR A 646 -16.65 8.61 -4.80
CA THR A 646 -15.71 9.65 -4.33
C THR A 646 -16.10 11.01 -4.90
N PRO A 647 -15.54 12.13 -4.40
CA PRO A 647 -15.85 13.46 -4.93
C PRO A 647 -15.55 13.61 -6.43
N GLN A 648 -14.57 12.88 -6.95
CA GLN A 648 -14.08 13.02 -8.30
C GLN A 648 -14.69 12.02 -9.29
N ALA A 649 -14.97 10.78 -8.83
CA ALA A 649 -15.46 9.70 -9.68
C ALA A 649 -16.12 8.59 -8.85
N ARG A 650 -16.89 7.76 -9.51
CA ARG A 650 -17.32 6.48 -8.97
C ARG A 650 -16.28 5.41 -9.32
N LEU A 651 -15.68 4.80 -8.31
CA LEU A 651 -14.76 3.68 -8.50
C LEU A 651 -15.60 2.42 -8.71
N ILE A 652 -15.35 1.70 -9.79
CA ILE A 652 -16.07 0.46 -10.12
C ILE A 652 -15.09 -0.66 -10.44
N GLY A 653 -15.49 -1.90 -10.12
CA GLY A 653 -14.68 -3.08 -10.42
C GLY A 653 -14.56 -3.39 -11.92
N GLY A 654 -13.56 -4.21 -12.27
CA GLY A 654 -13.28 -4.60 -13.67
C GLY A 654 -14.11 -5.77 -14.19
N LEU A 655 -14.88 -6.46 -13.35
CA LEU A 655 -15.69 -7.60 -13.76
C LEU A 655 -16.85 -7.21 -14.70
N PRO A 656 -17.31 -8.12 -15.57
CA PRO A 656 -18.39 -7.86 -16.53
C PRO A 656 -19.68 -7.33 -15.91
N LEU A 657 -19.96 -7.68 -14.66
CA LEU A 657 -21.13 -7.24 -13.92
C LEU A 657 -21.31 -5.70 -13.93
N PHE A 658 -20.20 -4.92 -13.87
CA PHE A 658 -20.26 -3.46 -13.86
C PHE A 658 -20.67 -2.85 -15.20
N ARG A 659 -20.30 -3.52 -16.31
CA ARG A 659 -20.73 -3.11 -17.66
C ARG A 659 -22.25 -3.22 -17.80
N THR A 660 -22.85 -4.26 -17.21
CA THR A 660 -24.30 -4.47 -17.17
C THR A 660 -24.96 -3.48 -16.22
N ARG A 661 -24.45 -3.36 -14.98
CA ARG A 661 -25.02 -2.48 -13.93
C ARG A 661 -25.09 -1.02 -14.39
N TYR A 662 -24.05 -0.52 -15.06
CA TYR A 662 -23.99 0.86 -15.55
C TYR A 662 -24.36 1.01 -17.03
N ASN A 663 -24.90 -0.05 -17.61
CA ASN A 663 -25.47 -0.07 -18.97
C ASN A 663 -24.50 0.44 -20.03
N PHE A 664 -23.22 0.05 -19.99
CA PHE A 664 -22.20 0.50 -20.94
C PHE A 664 -22.46 0.05 -22.39
N THR A 665 -23.31 -0.95 -22.60
CA THR A 665 -23.69 -1.45 -23.92
C THR A 665 -24.68 -0.51 -24.61
N ALA A 666 -25.75 -0.10 -23.93
CA ALA A 666 -26.77 0.77 -24.54
C ALA A 666 -26.38 2.26 -24.40
N ASN A 667 -25.70 2.65 -23.32
CA ASN A 667 -25.17 4.00 -23.09
C ASN A 667 -23.63 3.94 -23.06
N PRO A 668 -22.94 4.17 -24.19
CA PRO A 668 -21.51 4.00 -24.31
C PRO A 668 -20.71 4.89 -23.37
N VAL A 669 -19.57 4.39 -22.92
CA VAL A 669 -18.57 5.14 -22.16
C VAL A 669 -17.42 5.56 -23.08
N TYR A 670 -16.76 6.66 -22.71
CA TYR A 670 -15.65 7.25 -23.44
C TYR A 670 -14.47 7.44 -22.49
N SER A 671 -13.22 7.24 -22.96
CA SER A 671 -12.07 7.56 -22.12
C SER A 671 -12.03 9.08 -21.85
N LEU A 672 -11.56 9.48 -20.67
CA LEU A 672 -11.39 10.88 -20.35
C LEU A 672 -10.48 11.60 -21.37
N ALA A 673 -9.43 10.93 -21.84
CA ALA A 673 -8.54 11.46 -22.87
C ALA A 673 -9.30 11.78 -24.18
N THR A 674 -10.19 10.86 -24.61
CA THR A 674 -11.06 11.05 -25.79
C THR A 674 -11.98 12.26 -25.59
N VAL A 675 -12.61 12.38 -24.43
CA VAL A 675 -13.52 13.51 -24.12
C VAL A 675 -12.76 14.83 -24.03
N THR A 676 -11.56 14.81 -23.47
CA THR A 676 -10.69 16.01 -23.39
C THR A 676 -10.25 16.48 -24.78
N ALA A 677 -9.81 15.55 -25.64
CA ALA A 677 -9.44 15.86 -27.03
C ALA A 677 -10.63 16.41 -27.84
N PHE A 678 -11.81 15.82 -27.64
CA PHE A 678 -13.07 16.30 -28.21
C PHE A 678 -13.39 17.71 -27.71
N GLY A 679 -13.32 17.95 -26.39
CA GLY A 679 -13.60 19.25 -25.79
C GLY A 679 -12.65 20.35 -26.29
N GLY A 680 -11.36 20.03 -26.45
CA GLY A 680 -10.39 20.96 -27.04
C GLY A 680 -10.72 21.34 -28.48
N ALA A 681 -11.17 20.38 -29.29
CA ALA A 681 -11.59 20.64 -30.68
C ALA A 681 -12.90 21.45 -30.74
N VAL A 682 -13.89 21.14 -29.88
CA VAL A 682 -15.11 21.92 -29.75
C VAL A 682 -14.78 23.36 -29.36
N LEU A 683 -13.91 23.56 -28.39
CA LEU A 683 -13.49 24.89 -27.92
C LEU A 683 -12.80 25.69 -29.07
N ALA A 684 -11.96 25.04 -29.86
CA ALA A 684 -11.35 25.67 -31.04
C ALA A 684 -12.40 26.10 -32.06
N ASP A 685 -13.41 25.27 -32.29
CA ASP A 685 -14.48 25.59 -33.25
C ASP A 685 -15.53 26.59 -32.73
N THR A 686 -15.51 26.95 -31.47
CA THR A 686 -16.28 28.02 -30.89
C THR A 686 -15.59 29.38 -30.96
N GLN A 687 -14.35 29.46 -31.46
CA GLN A 687 -13.60 30.72 -31.63
C GLN A 687 -14.05 31.44 -32.91
N PRO A 688 -14.09 32.80 -32.91
CA PRO A 688 -14.50 33.59 -34.09
C PRO A 688 -13.73 33.31 -35.36
N SER A 689 -12.50 32.84 -35.27
CA SER A 689 -11.65 32.48 -36.39
C SER A 689 -12.00 31.14 -37.06
N SER A 690 -12.81 30.30 -36.41
CA SER A 690 -13.19 28.99 -36.95
C SER A 690 -14.23 29.09 -38.07
N PRO A 691 -14.09 28.34 -39.17
CA PRO A 691 -15.13 28.21 -40.19
C PRO A 691 -16.46 27.71 -39.62
N VAL A 692 -16.44 26.83 -38.61
CA VAL A 692 -17.64 26.29 -37.93
C VAL A 692 -18.36 27.41 -37.17
N TYR A 693 -17.63 28.27 -36.49
CA TYR A 693 -18.20 29.47 -35.85
C TYR A 693 -18.87 30.38 -36.85
N GLN A 694 -18.16 30.73 -37.95
CA GLN A 694 -18.67 31.65 -38.97
C GLN A 694 -19.95 31.10 -39.64
N ALA A 695 -19.97 29.83 -39.99
CA ALA A 695 -21.15 29.15 -40.52
C ALA A 695 -22.32 29.16 -39.51
N SER A 696 -22.01 28.95 -38.21
CA SER A 696 -23.01 28.99 -37.15
C SER A 696 -23.62 30.36 -36.94
N ILE A 697 -22.84 31.44 -37.01
CA ILE A 697 -23.31 32.82 -36.95
C ILE A 697 -24.17 33.16 -38.17
N ALA A 698 -23.79 32.74 -39.37
CA ALA A 698 -24.61 32.91 -40.56
C ALA A 698 -25.98 32.23 -40.43
N GLN A 699 -25.98 30.96 -39.92
CA GLN A 699 -27.23 30.20 -39.64
C GLN A 699 -28.09 30.88 -38.55
N ALA A 700 -27.44 31.36 -37.45
CA ALA A 700 -28.14 32.08 -36.39
C ALA A 700 -28.79 33.37 -36.90
N THR A 701 -28.12 34.08 -37.80
CA THR A 701 -28.62 35.31 -38.45
C THR A 701 -29.87 35.01 -39.26
N GLN A 702 -29.88 33.94 -40.06
CA GLN A 702 -31.00 33.54 -40.89
C GLN A 702 -32.21 33.12 -40.00
N LEU A 703 -31.99 32.40 -38.92
CA LEU A 703 -33.01 32.05 -37.96
C LEU A 703 -33.57 33.28 -37.22
N ALA A 704 -32.71 34.25 -36.89
CA ALA A 704 -33.08 35.53 -36.25
C ALA A 704 -33.94 36.37 -37.18
N ILE A 705 -33.64 36.43 -38.48
CA ILE A 705 -34.48 37.09 -39.48
C ILE A 705 -35.84 36.46 -39.49
N THR A 706 -35.95 35.13 -39.57
CA THR A 706 -37.23 34.43 -39.55
C THR A 706 -38.02 34.70 -38.28
N GLN A 707 -37.38 34.67 -37.13
CA GLN A 707 -38.02 34.92 -35.84
C GLN A 707 -38.47 36.38 -35.70
N ALA A 708 -37.60 37.34 -36.06
CA ALA A 708 -37.95 38.76 -36.08
C ALA A 708 -39.12 39.06 -37.05
N THR A 709 -39.13 38.47 -38.24
CA THR A 709 -40.22 38.56 -39.18
C THR A 709 -41.53 38.10 -38.58
N ASN A 710 -41.58 36.92 -37.93
CA ASN A 710 -42.77 36.40 -37.26
C ASN A 710 -43.25 37.34 -36.15
N ILE A 711 -42.36 37.87 -35.30
CA ILE A 711 -42.68 38.78 -34.20
C ILE A 711 -43.31 40.08 -34.77
N VAL A 712 -42.67 40.68 -35.74
CA VAL A 712 -43.10 41.94 -36.35
C VAL A 712 -44.41 41.78 -37.13
N THR A 713 -44.58 40.67 -37.83
CA THR A 713 -45.84 40.34 -38.52
C THR A 713 -46.99 40.28 -37.53
N GLN A 714 -46.83 39.65 -36.37
CA GLN A 714 -47.86 39.63 -35.31
C GLN A 714 -48.13 41.03 -34.74
N GLN A 715 -47.15 41.86 -34.57
CA GLN A 715 -47.28 43.27 -34.14
C GLN A 715 -48.01 44.11 -35.16
N VAL A 716 -47.78 43.92 -36.45
CA VAL A 716 -48.51 44.57 -37.54
C VAL A 716 -49.98 44.15 -37.57
N LEU A 717 -50.23 42.84 -37.43
CA LEU A 717 -51.59 42.29 -37.38
C LEU A 717 -52.35 42.81 -36.14
N ALA A 718 -51.65 43.01 -35.04
CA ALA A 718 -52.24 43.60 -33.81
C ALA A 718 -52.35 45.12 -33.86
N GLY A 719 -51.98 45.78 -34.98
CA GLY A 719 -52.06 47.26 -35.13
C GLY A 719 -51.04 48.06 -34.31
N GLN A 720 -50.00 47.36 -33.74
CA GLN A 720 -48.98 47.97 -32.89
C GLN A 720 -47.87 48.66 -33.70
N ILE A 721 -47.61 48.21 -34.93
CA ILE A 721 -46.61 48.75 -35.85
C ILE A 721 -47.30 48.95 -37.23
N PRO A 722 -47.14 50.11 -37.87
CA PRO A 722 -47.59 50.31 -39.27
C PRO A 722 -46.84 49.38 -40.24
N ALA A 723 -47.49 48.78 -41.20
CA ALA A 723 -46.90 47.85 -42.15
C ALA A 723 -45.66 48.44 -42.90
N ALA A 724 -45.68 49.74 -43.18
CA ALA A 724 -44.53 50.44 -43.80
C ALA A 724 -43.26 50.47 -42.90
N GLN A 725 -43.40 50.32 -41.62
CA GLN A 725 -42.27 50.30 -40.65
C GLN A 725 -41.76 48.86 -40.37
N ALA A 726 -42.46 47.83 -40.82
CA ALA A 726 -42.07 46.43 -40.59
C ALA A 726 -40.64 46.10 -41.01
N PRO A 727 -40.07 46.49 -42.15
CA PRO A 727 -38.71 46.19 -42.53
C PRO A 727 -37.67 46.80 -41.57
N ALA A 728 -37.89 48.03 -41.11
CA ALA A 728 -36.99 48.70 -40.14
C ALA A 728 -37.08 48.02 -38.75
N ALA A 729 -38.24 47.62 -38.30
CA ALA A 729 -38.45 46.88 -37.05
C ALA A 729 -37.78 45.49 -37.07
N ILE A 730 -37.88 44.77 -38.15
CA ILE A 730 -37.17 43.50 -38.36
C ILE A 730 -35.64 43.73 -38.29
N ALA A 731 -35.12 44.71 -39.02
CA ALA A 731 -33.68 45.04 -39.03
C ALA A 731 -33.15 45.44 -37.63
N ALA A 732 -33.95 46.10 -36.80
CA ALA A 732 -33.60 46.47 -35.42
C ALA A 732 -33.65 45.26 -34.45
N LEU A 733 -34.55 44.29 -34.69
CA LEU A 733 -34.66 43.12 -33.83
C LEU A 733 -33.59 42.02 -34.09
N VAL A 734 -33.16 41.84 -35.35
CA VAL A 734 -32.20 40.80 -35.73
C VAL A 734 -30.92 40.84 -34.90
N PRO A 735 -30.25 42.00 -34.70
CA PRO A 735 -29.03 42.08 -33.89
C PRO A 735 -29.22 41.70 -32.40
N THR A 736 -30.42 41.77 -31.87
CA THR A 736 -30.76 41.41 -30.49
C THR A 736 -31.03 39.91 -30.34
N ILE A 737 -31.54 39.24 -31.39
CA ILE A 737 -31.88 37.83 -31.40
C ILE A 737 -30.68 36.95 -31.78
N VAL A 738 -29.81 37.40 -32.71
CA VAL A 738 -28.65 36.63 -33.18
C VAL A 738 -27.77 36.11 -32.04
N PRO A 739 -27.35 36.89 -31.03
CA PRO A 739 -26.54 36.38 -29.92
C PRO A 739 -27.21 35.26 -29.14
N GLN A 740 -28.54 35.35 -28.96
CA GLN A 740 -29.30 34.33 -28.20
C GLN A 740 -29.34 32.98 -28.94
N ILE A 741 -29.58 33.02 -30.24
CA ILE A 741 -29.54 31.79 -31.10
C ILE A 741 -28.10 31.26 -31.22
N ALA A 742 -27.13 32.13 -31.45
CA ALA A 742 -25.73 31.77 -31.58
C ALA A 742 -25.18 31.09 -30.31
N ALA A 743 -25.58 31.54 -29.13
CA ALA A 743 -25.15 30.96 -27.85
C ALA A 743 -25.49 29.46 -27.74
N GLN A 744 -26.55 29.00 -28.40
CA GLN A 744 -26.93 27.60 -28.43
C GLN A 744 -26.37 26.90 -29.68
N LEU A 745 -26.39 27.54 -30.82
CA LEU A 745 -26.09 26.94 -32.12
C LEU A 745 -24.59 26.73 -32.33
N VAL A 746 -23.73 27.67 -31.91
CA VAL A 746 -22.27 27.54 -32.06
C VAL A 746 -21.72 26.35 -31.31
N PRO A 747 -21.99 26.12 -30.01
CA PRO A 747 -21.54 24.91 -29.31
C PRO A 747 -22.10 23.61 -29.91
N ALA A 748 -23.38 23.61 -30.34
CA ALA A 748 -24.03 22.45 -30.94
C ALA A 748 -23.40 22.06 -32.28
N ASN A 749 -23.13 23.03 -33.14
CA ASN A 749 -22.49 22.79 -34.44
C ASN A 749 -21.02 22.39 -34.27
N ALA A 750 -20.28 23.02 -33.36
CA ALA A 750 -18.90 22.62 -33.01
C ALA A 750 -18.86 21.17 -32.46
N ALA A 751 -19.78 20.79 -31.60
CA ALA A 751 -19.87 19.43 -31.10
C ALA A 751 -20.20 18.41 -32.22
N SER A 752 -21.11 18.78 -33.12
CA SER A 752 -21.47 17.95 -34.29
C SER A 752 -20.30 17.75 -35.24
N ALA A 753 -19.56 18.82 -35.56
CA ALA A 753 -18.40 18.79 -36.46
C ALA A 753 -17.26 17.88 -35.92
N ASN A 754 -17.11 17.80 -34.58
CA ASN A 754 -16.08 17.00 -33.94
C ASN A 754 -16.55 15.63 -33.47
N ARG A 755 -17.78 15.21 -33.78
CA ARG A 755 -18.39 13.96 -33.27
C ARG A 755 -17.54 12.71 -33.53
N SER A 756 -16.83 12.64 -34.66
CA SER A 756 -15.96 11.52 -35.03
C SER A 756 -14.79 11.29 -34.04
N LYS A 757 -14.41 12.32 -33.28
CA LYS A 757 -13.38 12.21 -32.23
C LYS A 757 -13.87 11.44 -31.01
N LEU A 758 -15.19 11.31 -30.79
CA LEU A 758 -15.76 10.54 -29.68
C LEU A 758 -15.85 9.08 -30.05
N VAL A 759 -14.75 8.35 -29.81
CA VAL A 759 -14.68 6.91 -29.99
C VAL A 759 -15.05 6.22 -28.68
N PRO A 760 -16.11 5.36 -28.69
CA PRO A 760 -16.51 4.63 -27.48
C PRO A 760 -15.39 3.72 -26.96
N PHE A 761 -15.16 3.73 -25.65
CA PHE A 761 -14.24 2.83 -24.99
C PHE A 761 -14.93 1.47 -24.78
N LYS A 762 -14.28 0.40 -25.19
CA LYS A 762 -14.75 -0.98 -25.02
C LYS A 762 -13.80 -1.71 -24.06
N PRO A 763 -14.17 -1.88 -22.78
CA PRO A 763 -13.35 -2.64 -21.84
C PRO A 763 -13.13 -4.08 -22.33
N SER A 764 -11.89 -4.56 -22.33
CA SER A 764 -11.55 -5.97 -22.57
C SER A 764 -11.94 -6.85 -21.38
N ASP A 765 -11.89 -8.17 -21.55
CA ASP A 765 -12.07 -9.09 -20.43
C ASP A 765 -10.93 -8.93 -19.43
N PHE A 766 -11.32 -8.83 -18.15
CA PHE A 766 -10.39 -8.60 -17.05
C PHE A 766 -9.61 -9.88 -16.72
N LYS A 767 -8.28 -9.77 -16.52
CA LYS A 767 -7.36 -10.91 -16.40
C LYS A 767 -6.32 -10.63 -15.31
N PRO A 768 -5.73 -11.69 -14.69
CA PRO A 768 -4.56 -11.54 -13.85
C PRO A 768 -3.37 -10.91 -14.61
N GLU A 769 -2.61 -10.10 -13.90
CA GLU A 769 -1.33 -9.56 -14.38
C GLU A 769 -0.24 -10.63 -14.24
N ILE A 770 0.60 -10.79 -15.24
CA ILE A 770 1.66 -11.80 -15.28
C ILE A 770 3.02 -11.12 -15.34
N VAL A 771 3.99 -11.63 -14.58
CA VAL A 771 5.39 -11.23 -14.66
C VAL A 771 6.27 -12.43 -15.01
N ARG A 772 7.20 -12.26 -15.96
CA ARG A 772 8.31 -13.18 -16.22
C ARG A 772 9.58 -12.51 -15.76
N SER A 773 10.26 -13.12 -14.79
CA SER A 773 11.44 -12.58 -14.13
C SER A 773 12.66 -13.46 -14.41
N TYR A 774 13.75 -12.83 -14.78
CA TYR A 774 15.07 -13.42 -14.98
C TYR A 774 16.00 -12.78 -13.97
N GLU A 775 16.77 -13.56 -13.27
CA GLU A 775 17.74 -13.07 -12.27
C GLU A 775 19.06 -13.83 -12.37
N VAL A 776 20.15 -13.09 -12.25
CA VAL A 776 21.49 -13.64 -12.01
C VAL A 776 22.04 -12.99 -10.75
N GLY A 777 22.78 -13.74 -9.97
CA GLY A 777 23.33 -13.22 -8.71
C GLY A 777 24.60 -13.93 -8.27
N TYR A 778 25.28 -13.27 -7.37
CA TYR A 778 26.49 -13.74 -6.73
C TYR A 778 26.42 -13.45 -5.23
N LYS A 779 26.78 -14.43 -4.40
CA LYS A 779 26.97 -14.25 -2.96
C LYS A 779 28.25 -14.97 -2.54
N GLY A 780 29.19 -14.24 -1.94
CA GLY A 780 30.47 -14.80 -1.58
C GLY A 780 31.08 -14.20 -0.34
N LEU A 781 31.80 -15.02 0.42
CA LEU A 781 32.48 -14.64 1.65
C LEU A 781 34.01 -14.72 1.43
N PHE A 782 34.69 -13.58 1.55
CA PHE A 782 36.14 -13.44 1.39
C PHE A 782 36.83 -13.40 2.75
N ALA A 783 37.80 -14.27 2.94
CA ALA A 783 38.65 -14.34 4.15
C ALA A 783 37.83 -14.32 5.47
N ASN A 784 36.60 -14.80 5.47
CA ASN A 784 35.64 -14.78 6.59
C ASN A 784 35.33 -13.36 7.16
N LYS A 785 35.62 -12.30 6.39
CA LYS A 785 35.51 -10.91 6.84
C LYS A 785 34.64 -10.03 5.94
N LEU A 786 34.65 -10.31 4.63
CA LEU A 786 33.88 -9.51 3.66
C LEU A 786 32.84 -10.39 2.97
N LEU A 787 31.58 -10.11 3.26
CA LEU A 787 30.46 -10.67 2.54
C LEU A 787 30.09 -9.74 1.38
N ILE A 788 30.01 -10.27 0.18
CA ILE A 788 29.49 -9.56 -1.00
C ILE A 788 28.24 -10.30 -1.48
N ASP A 789 27.18 -9.55 -1.74
CA ASP A 789 25.93 -10.06 -2.34
C ASP A 789 25.47 -9.10 -3.43
N ALA A 790 25.40 -9.59 -4.67
CA ALA A 790 24.98 -8.83 -5.83
C ALA A 790 23.96 -9.61 -6.66
N TYR A 791 23.03 -8.92 -7.27
CA TYR A 791 22.11 -9.48 -8.25
C TYR A 791 21.74 -8.46 -9.32
N ALA A 792 21.38 -8.96 -10.49
CA ALA A 792 20.73 -8.21 -11.55
C ALA A 792 19.48 -8.96 -12.01
N TYR A 793 18.46 -8.22 -12.40
CA TYR A 793 17.19 -8.80 -12.83
C TYR A 793 16.61 -8.08 -14.05
N PHE A 794 15.80 -8.82 -14.80
CA PHE A 794 14.94 -8.31 -15.86
C PHE A 794 13.52 -8.87 -15.67
N ASN A 795 12.52 -7.99 -15.69
CA ASN A 795 11.10 -8.35 -15.57
C ASN A 795 10.33 -7.91 -16.81
N ARG A 796 9.46 -8.77 -17.28
CA ARG A 796 8.49 -8.48 -18.33
C ARG A 796 7.08 -8.69 -17.80
N PHE A 797 6.28 -7.61 -17.78
CA PHE A 797 4.89 -7.63 -17.34
C PHE A 797 3.94 -7.68 -18.55
N GLU A 798 2.94 -8.54 -18.47
CA GLU A 798 1.86 -8.72 -19.44
C GLU A 798 0.51 -8.59 -18.73
N ASN A 799 -0.53 -8.13 -19.46
CA ASN A 799 -1.85 -7.83 -18.86
C ASN A 799 -1.78 -6.89 -17.66
N PHE A 800 -0.90 -5.91 -17.70
CA PHE A 800 -0.70 -4.98 -16.58
C PHE A 800 -2.02 -4.33 -16.19
N ILE A 801 -2.37 -4.34 -14.89
CA ILE A 801 -3.61 -3.76 -14.39
C ILE A 801 -3.37 -2.30 -14.06
N GLY A 802 -4.12 -1.42 -14.72
CA GLY A 802 -4.08 0.02 -14.50
C GLY A 802 -5.47 0.62 -14.47
N GLY A 803 -5.61 1.79 -13.85
CA GLY A 803 -6.87 2.53 -13.83
C GLY A 803 -7.20 3.17 -15.17
N GLN A 804 -8.47 3.19 -15.53
CA GLN A 804 -9.01 3.92 -16.69
C GLN A 804 -10.16 4.79 -16.25
N VAL A 805 -10.04 6.11 -16.48
CA VAL A 805 -11.14 7.04 -16.24
C VAL A 805 -12.05 7.06 -17.46
N LEU A 806 -13.34 6.83 -17.21
CA LEU A 806 -14.41 6.74 -18.20
C LEU A 806 -15.47 7.80 -17.93
N VAL A 807 -16.01 8.35 -19.00
CA VAL A 807 -17.07 9.38 -18.97
C VAL A 807 -18.27 8.83 -19.70
N GLN A 808 -19.46 8.99 -19.11
CA GLN A 808 -20.75 8.54 -19.66
C GLN A 808 -21.76 9.68 -19.63
N ASP A 809 -22.56 9.82 -20.66
CA ASP A 809 -23.69 10.76 -20.68
C ASP A 809 -24.77 10.31 -19.68
N LYS A 810 -25.06 11.14 -18.69
CA LYS A 810 -26.08 10.88 -17.67
C LYS A 810 -27.51 10.93 -18.26
N ASN A 811 -27.70 11.75 -19.27
CA ASN A 811 -28.97 12.04 -19.93
C ASN A 811 -29.09 11.36 -21.31
N PHE A 812 -28.33 10.27 -21.51
CA PHE A 812 -28.25 9.58 -22.80
C PHE A 812 -29.63 9.18 -23.32
N ASN A 813 -29.94 9.67 -24.52
CA ASN A 813 -31.10 9.25 -25.30
C ASN A 813 -30.64 8.97 -26.74
N PRO A 814 -30.82 7.74 -27.25
CA PRO A 814 -30.41 7.38 -28.60
C PRO A 814 -31.06 8.24 -29.71
N ALA A 815 -32.23 8.82 -29.42
CA ALA A 815 -32.96 9.70 -30.35
C ALA A 815 -32.44 11.17 -30.32
N SER A 816 -31.59 11.53 -29.36
CA SER A 816 -31.07 12.90 -29.25
C SER A 816 -30.07 13.23 -30.38
N PRO A 817 -29.98 14.49 -30.82
CA PRO A 817 -28.99 14.91 -31.78
C PRO A 817 -27.56 14.56 -31.31
N ALA A 818 -26.68 14.23 -32.25
CA ALA A 818 -25.29 13.89 -31.94
C ALA A 818 -24.52 14.97 -31.16
N SER A 819 -24.90 16.26 -31.35
CA SER A 819 -24.40 17.39 -30.59
C SER A 819 -24.74 17.33 -29.11
N ALA A 820 -25.93 16.85 -28.76
CA ALA A 820 -26.38 16.78 -27.37
C ALA A 820 -25.50 15.82 -26.55
N LEU A 821 -25.16 14.63 -27.11
CA LEU A 821 -24.25 13.70 -26.46
C LEU A 821 -22.89 14.38 -26.19
N GLY A 822 -22.32 15.05 -27.21
CA GLY A 822 -21.01 15.70 -27.07
C GLY A 822 -21.02 16.77 -25.98
N LEU A 823 -22.03 17.63 -25.95
CA LEU A 823 -22.16 18.69 -24.93
C LEU A 823 -22.41 18.11 -23.53
N ASN A 824 -23.23 17.05 -23.41
CA ASN A 824 -23.46 16.38 -22.13
C ASN A 824 -22.18 15.78 -21.55
N LEU A 825 -21.31 15.20 -22.36
CA LEU A 825 -20.02 14.66 -21.92
C LEU A 825 -19.03 15.74 -21.44
N LEU A 826 -19.15 16.97 -21.94
CA LEU A 826 -18.31 18.11 -21.52
C LEU A 826 -18.82 18.77 -20.23
N SER A 827 -20.10 18.67 -19.92
CA SER A 827 -20.71 19.31 -18.74
C SER A 827 -20.65 18.41 -17.50
N ALA A 828 -20.15 18.93 -16.38
CA ALA A 828 -20.06 18.21 -15.12
C ALA A 828 -21.44 17.75 -14.58
N ASN A 829 -22.51 18.49 -14.88
CA ASN A 829 -23.86 18.19 -14.37
C ASN A 829 -24.55 17.07 -15.14
N THR A 830 -24.16 16.82 -16.38
CA THR A 830 -24.81 15.89 -17.32
C THR A 830 -23.99 14.65 -17.63
N ARG A 831 -22.82 14.46 -16.95
CA ARG A 831 -21.97 13.30 -17.13
C ARG A 831 -21.79 12.53 -15.82
N ASN A 832 -21.59 11.22 -15.95
CA ASN A 832 -21.04 10.37 -14.92
C ASN A 832 -19.55 10.15 -15.22
N ILE A 833 -18.73 10.09 -14.18
CA ILE A 833 -17.31 9.75 -14.26
C ILE A 833 -17.08 8.46 -13.47
N TYR A 834 -16.45 7.49 -14.12
CA TYR A 834 -16.06 6.23 -13.50
C TYR A 834 -14.55 6.08 -13.53
N SER A 835 -13.97 5.46 -12.50
CA SER A 835 -12.61 4.92 -12.53
C SER A 835 -12.71 3.40 -12.45
N MET A 836 -12.19 2.71 -13.46
CA MET A 836 -12.32 1.28 -13.63
C MET A 836 -10.93 0.66 -13.85
N PRO A 837 -10.58 -0.45 -13.15
CA PRO A 837 -9.36 -1.19 -13.47
C PRO A 837 -9.53 -1.94 -14.80
N VAL A 838 -8.52 -1.86 -15.63
CA VAL A 838 -8.47 -2.53 -16.94
C VAL A 838 -7.09 -3.14 -17.17
N ASN A 839 -7.01 -4.20 -17.96
CA ASN A 839 -5.73 -4.68 -18.45
C ASN A 839 -5.24 -3.81 -19.61
N ARG A 840 -3.97 -3.41 -19.54
CA ARG A 840 -3.27 -2.75 -20.64
C ARG A 840 -2.78 -3.79 -21.64
N THR A 841 -2.77 -3.40 -22.91
CA THR A 841 -2.26 -4.25 -24.01
C THR A 841 -0.75 -4.15 -24.15
N GLU A 842 -0.17 -3.07 -23.63
CA GLU A 842 1.27 -2.82 -23.67
C GLU A 842 2.01 -3.77 -22.75
N THR A 843 3.17 -4.24 -23.20
CA THR A 843 4.14 -4.97 -22.37
C THR A 843 5.04 -3.97 -21.67
N ILE A 844 5.25 -4.15 -20.37
CA ILE A 844 6.12 -3.30 -19.57
C ILE A 844 7.37 -4.08 -19.23
N ASN A 845 8.55 -3.51 -19.51
CA ASN A 845 9.83 -4.11 -19.18
C ASN A 845 10.53 -3.26 -18.12
N SER A 846 10.93 -3.89 -17.00
CA SER A 846 11.76 -3.27 -15.98
C SER A 846 13.04 -4.07 -15.78
N TRP A 847 14.13 -3.41 -15.46
CA TRP A 847 15.36 -4.05 -15.06
C TRP A 847 16.05 -3.27 -13.95
N GLY A 848 16.95 -3.93 -13.28
CA GLY A 848 17.73 -3.31 -12.23
C GLY A 848 18.76 -4.26 -11.68
N TRP A 849 19.55 -3.75 -10.75
CA TRP A 849 20.55 -4.48 -10.02
C TRP A 849 20.68 -3.96 -8.60
N ALA A 850 21.23 -4.79 -7.72
CA ALA A 850 21.61 -4.36 -6.40
C ALA A 850 22.93 -5.02 -5.98
N PHE A 851 23.73 -4.28 -5.25
CA PHE A 851 25.01 -4.68 -4.68
C PHE A 851 25.04 -4.36 -3.20
N GLY A 852 25.45 -5.31 -2.38
CA GLY A 852 25.66 -5.15 -0.95
C GLY A 852 27.02 -5.69 -0.54
N ALA A 853 27.63 -5.06 0.43
CA ALA A 853 28.88 -5.48 1.03
C ALA A 853 28.86 -5.22 2.54
N ASP A 854 29.25 -6.23 3.33
CA ASP A 854 29.44 -6.14 4.78
C ASP A 854 30.85 -6.56 5.14
N TYR A 855 31.56 -5.68 5.80
CA TYR A 855 32.96 -5.88 6.15
C TYR A 855 33.21 -5.80 7.65
N LYS A 856 33.79 -6.86 8.22
CA LYS A 856 34.28 -6.90 9.60
C LYS A 856 35.63 -6.28 9.71
N LEU A 857 35.69 -5.14 10.36
CA LEU A 857 36.91 -4.42 10.71
C LEU A 857 37.51 -4.96 12.04
N PRO A 858 38.77 -4.71 12.33
CA PRO A 858 39.36 -5.03 13.64
C PRO A 858 38.58 -4.42 14.81
N LYS A 859 38.65 -5.03 16.00
CA LYS A 859 37.95 -4.60 17.24
C LYS A 859 36.42 -4.58 17.08
N ASN A 860 35.84 -5.54 16.37
CA ASN A 860 34.42 -5.73 16.20
C ASN A 860 33.66 -4.55 15.57
N TYR A 861 34.34 -3.66 14.84
CA TYR A 861 33.64 -2.70 13.98
C TYR A 861 33.09 -3.41 12.75
N THR A 862 31.91 -2.99 12.35
CA THR A 862 31.25 -3.43 11.12
C THR A 862 30.97 -2.23 10.22
N LEU A 863 31.37 -2.33 8.95
CA LEU A 863 31.04 -1.39 7.91
C LEU A 863 30.24 -2.15 6.86
N GLY A 864 28.98 -1.78 6.68
CA GLY A 864 28.10 -2.40 5.72
C GLY A 864 27.43 -1.36 4.83
N GLY A 865 26.88 -1.81 3.72
CA GLY A 865 26.10 -0.94 2.87
C GLY A 865 25.60 -1.63 1.61
N ASN A 866 24.69 -0.96 0.95
CA ASN A 866 24.14 -1.44 -0.31
C ASN A 866 23.77 -0.28 -1.22
N VAL A 867 23.73 -0.58 -2.52
CA VAL A 867 23.25 0.29 -3.57
C VAL A 867 22.32 -0.49 -4.47
N SER A 868 21.23 0.14 -4.92
CA SER A 868 20.28 -0.44 -5.87
C SER A 868 19.93 0.53 -6.98
N TYR A 869 19.68 -0.02 -8.15
CA TYR A 869 19.24 0.66 -9.35
C TYR A 869 18.01 -0.02 -9.94
N ASN A 870 17.00 0.75 -10.30
CA ASN A 870 15.75 0.24 -10.90
C ASN A 870 15.29 1.21 -12.00
N THR A 871 14.87 0.68 -13.16
CA THR A 871 14.35 1.51 -14.24
C THR A 871 13.36 0.76 -15.13
N LEU A 872 12.58 1.53 -15.90
CA LEU A 872 11.75 1.03 -16.98
C LEU A 872 12.51 1.14 -18.31
N GLN A 873 12.59 0.04 -19.04
CA GLN A 873 13.34 0.02 -20.30
C GLN A 873 12.61 0.72 -21.46
N ASN A 874 11.28 0.65 -21.50
CA ASN A 874 10.46 1.12 -22.62
C ASN A 874 9.52 2.28 -22.27
N LEU A 875 9.89 3.12 -21.29
CA LEU A 875 9.07 4.22 -20.79
C LEU A 875 8.67 5.22 -21.89
N GLN A 876 9.60 5.54 -22.81
CA GLN A 876 9.33 6.47 -23.93
C GLN A 876 8.27 5.94 -24.89
N GLU A 877 8.27 4.62 -25.15
CA GLU A 877 7.26 3.98 -26.02
C GLU A 877 5.90 3.96 -25.34
N LEU A 878 5.86 3.63 -24.04
CA LEU A 878 4.64 3.63 -23.25
C LEU A 878 4.01 5.02 -23.17
N THR A 879 4.82 6.04 -23.01
CA THR A 879 4.36 7.45 -22.98
C THR A 879 3.70 7.88 -24.29
N LYS A 880 4.17 7.39 -25.45
CA LYS A 880 3.56 7.67 -26.76
C LYS A 880 2.12 7.13 -26.88
N THR A 881 1.78 6.06 -26.16
CA THR A 881 0.42 5.50 -26.13
C THR A 881 -0.49 6.24 -25.14
N GLY A 882 0.04 7.26 -24.45
CA GLY A 882 -0.67 7.95 -23.36
C GLY A 882 -0.79 7.12 -22.07
N PHE A 883 -0.10 5.97 -22.01
CA PHE A 883 -0.03 5.14 -20.82
C PHE A 883 1.29 5.39 -20.06
N GLN A 884 1.16 5.71 -18.79
CA GLN A 884 2.29 5.81 -17.89
C GLN A 884 2.09 4.81 -16.75
N PRO A 885 2.95 3.79 -16.63
CA PRO A 885 2.88 2.87 -15.50
C PRO A 885 3.32 3.57 -14.22
N SER A 886 2.62 3.30 -13.12
CA SER A 886 2.95 3.84 -11.79
C SER A 886 4.22 3.17 -11.24
N PHE A 887 5.37 3.48 -11.84
CA PHE A 887 6.64 2.88 -11.43
C PHE A 887 7.07 3.37 -10.04
N ASN A 888 6.88 4.67 -9.75
CA ASN A 888 6.95 5.28 -8.42
C ASN A 888 8.24 4.93 -7.64
N THR A 889 9.36 4.83 -8.32
CA THR A 889 10.60 4.26 -7.79
C THR A 889 11.77 5.11 -8.22
N PRO A 890 12.66 5.53 -7.29
CA PRO A 890 13.89 6.22 -7.65
C PRO A 890 14.84 5.26 -8.39
N GLU A 891 15.55 5.79 -9.39
CA GLU A 891 16.53 4.98 -10.10
C GLU A 891 17.64 4.49 -9.18
N TYR A 892 18.18 5.37 -8.33
CA TYR A 892 19.27 5.04 -7.42
C TYR A 892 18.89 5.22 -5.96
N ARG A 893 19.29 4.26 -5.15
CA ARG A 893 19.24 4.31 -3.68
C ARG A 893 20.51 3.68 -3.11
N TYR A 894 21.00 4.20 -2.00
CA TYR A 894 22.06 3.56 -1.24
C TYR A 894 21.88 3.74 0.27
N VAL A 895 22.49 2.81 1.00
CA VAL A 895 22.54 2.77 2.46
C VAL A 895 23.98 2.49 2.86
N VAL A 896 24.45 3.18 3.90
CA VAL A 896 25.75 2.91 4.54
C VAL A 896 25.52 2.77 6.04
N ASN A 897 25.99 1.68 6.62
CA ASN A 897 25.87 1.37 8.05
C ASN A 897 27.26 1.25 8.66
N PHE A 898 27.44 1.83 9.85
CA PHE A 898 28.66 1.69 10.63
C PHE A 898 28.30 1.45 12.09
N ALA A 899 28.82 0.35 12.67
CA ALA A 899 28.44 -0.06 13.99
C ALA A 899 29.60 -0.72 14.75
N ASN A 900 29.51 -0.69 16.07
CA ASN A 900 30.29 -1.50 16.97
C ASN A 900 29.47 -1.83 18.21
N ARG A 901 29.34 -3.12 18.54
CA ARG A 901 28.54 -3.59 19.67
C ARG A 901 29.21 -3.39 21.03
N GLU A 902 30.52 -3.20 21.04
CA GLU A 902 31.34 -3.03 22.25
C GLU A 902 32.57 -2.15 21.97
N VAL A 903 32.29 -0.90 21.61
CA VAL A 903 33.37 0.11 21.41
C VAL A 903 34.13 0.41 22.71
N ALA A 904 33.47 0.27 23.84
CA ALA A 904 34.00 0.23 25.18
C ALA A 904 33.17 -0.80 25.98
N LYS A 905 33.64 -1.22 27.14
CA LYS A 905 32.95 -2.22 27.98
C LYS A 905 31.48 -1.87 28.19
N ASN A 906 30.58 -2.72 27.70
CA ASN A 906 29.14 -2.57 27.76
C ASN A 906 28.56 -1.37 26.97
N VAL A 907 29.31 -0.73 26.08
CA VAL A 907 28.87 0.42 25.26
C VAL A 907 28.98 0.06 23.78
N GLY A 908 27.88 0.16 23.08
CA GLY A 908 27.81 0.00 21.62
C GLY A 908 27.23 1.22 20.93
N PHE A 909 27.42 1.30 19.61
CA PHE A 909 26.77 2.30 18.76
C PHE A 909 26.42 1.73 17.40
N SER A 910 25.46 2.36 16.75
CA SER A 910 25.09 2.07 15.35
C SER A 910 24.69 3.38 14.66
N VAL A 911 25.14 3.56 13.43
CA VAL A 911 24.89 4.70 12.57
C VAL A 911 24.47 4.21 11.21
N SER A 912 23.46 4.83 10.63
CA SER A 912 22.96 4.53 9.29
C SER A 912 22.72 5.81 8.50
N TYR A 913 23.24 5.87 7.28
CA TYR A 913 22.92 6.93 6.32
C TYR A 913 22.21 6.31 5.12
N ARG A 914 21.08 6.89 4.73
CA ARG A 914 20.30 6.48 3.55
C ARG A 914 20.13 7.65 2.62
N TRP A 915 20.23 7.39 1.32
CA TRP A 915 19.94 8.35 0.27
C TRP A 915 19.11 7.71 -0.84
N GLN A 916 18.23 8.49 -1.43
CA GLN A 916 17.53 8.15 -2.67
C GLN A 916 17.45 9.33 -3.61
N GLY A 917 17.50 9.04 -4.92
CA GLY A 917 17.35 10.04 -5.97
C GLY A 917 15.93 10.55 -6.11
N GLU A 918 15.76 11.63 -6.86
CA GLU A 918 14.44 12.13 -7.26
C GLU A 918 13.75 11.12 -8.22
N PHE A 919 12.43 11.08 -8.19
CA PHE A 919 11.65 10.22 -9.06
C PHE A 919 10.23 10.76 -9.27
N VAL A 920 9.58 10.28 -10.33
CA VAL A 920 8.18 10.63 -10.60
C VAL A 920 7.27 9.69 -9.84
N TRP A 921 6.35 10.26 -9.07
CA TRP A 921 5.25 9.56 -8.42
C TRP A 921 3.95 9.81 -9.15
N GLN A 922 3.24 8.75 -9.52
CA GLN A 922 1.86 8.81 -9.96
C GLN A 922 0.94 8.65 -8.76
N SER A 923 0.08 9.63 -8.53
CA SER A 923 -0.87 9.60 -7.42
C SER A 923 -1.94 8.53 -7.61
N SER A 924 -2.43 7.98 -6.50
CA SER A 924 -3.65 7.16 -6.45
C SER A 924 -4.93 8.01 -6.47
N PHE A 925 -4.84 9.31 -6.20
CA PHE A 925 -5.98 10.21 -6.31
C PHE A 925 -6.49 10.28 -7.75
N VAL A 926 -7.80 10.25 -7.92
CA VAL A 926 -8.44 10.37 -9.24
C VAL A 926 -8.60 11.83 -9.58
N ALA A 927 -8.07 12.26 -10.74
CA ALA A 927 -8.24 13.62 -11.25
C ALA A 927 -9.13 13.62 -12.50
N PRO A 928 -10.39 14.06 -12.41
CA PRO A 928 -11.30 13.98 -13.54
C PRO A 928 -11.20 15.15 -14.53
N THR A 929 -10.34 16.16 -14.31
CA THR A 929 -10.50 17.44 -15.01
C THR A 929 -9.42 17.79 -16.03
N VAL A 930 -8.17 17.31 -15.94
CA VAL A 930 -7.08 17.81 -16.80
C VAL A 930 -6.26 16.71 -17.47
N SER A 931 -5.96 15.62 -16.78
CA SER A 931 -5.34 14.44 -17.36
C SER A 931 -5.73 13.22 -16.55
N SER A 932 -5.67 12.03 -17.16
CA SER A 932 -5.90 10.77 -16.46
C SER A 932 -4.77 10.42 -15.47
N GLN A 933 -3.76 11.26 -15.32
CA GLN A 933 -2.54 10.97 -14.58
C GLN A 933 -2.11 12.19 -13.77
N GLN A 934 -2.15 12.04 -12.45
CA GLN A 934 -1.55 13.02 -11.53
C GLN A 934 -0.11 12.60 -11.23
N LEU A 935 0.84 13.28 -11.86
CA LEU A 935 2.25 13.03 -11.74
C LEU A 935 2.94 14.16 -10.99
N SER A 936 3.81 13.81 -10.05
CA SER A 936 4.67 14.79 -9.38
C SER A 936 6.05 14.21 -9.13
N VAL A 937 7.06 15.06 -9.21
CA VAL A 937 8.42 14.69 -8.84
C VAL A 937 8.56 14.71 -7.33
N MET A 938 8.95 13.55 -6.77
CA MET A 938 9.42 13.45 -5.40
C MET A 938 10.89 13.85 -5.37
N PRO A 939 11.30 14.78 -4.47
CA PRO A 939 12.68 15.24 -4.41
C PRO A 939 13.62 14.14 -3.93
N ALA A 940 14.89 14.26 -4.30
CA ALA A 940 15.95 13.49 -3.67
C ALA A 940 16.10 13.89 -2.20
N PHE A 941 16.40 12.94 -1.33
CA PHE A 941 16.67 13.21 0.08
C PHE A 941 17.67 12.20 0.68
N GLY A 942 18.32 12.61 1.75
CA GLY A 942 19.13 11.75 2.59
C GLY A 942 18.71 11.84 4.04
N THR A 943 18.77 10.72 4.79
CA THR A 943 18.47 10.65 6.22
C THR A 943 19.62 10.03 6.97
N PHE A 944 19.85 10.53 8.17
CA PHE A 944 20.91 10.05 9.07
C PHE A 944 20.26 9.58 10.38
N ASP A 945 20.50 8.32 10.73
CA ASP A 945 19.98 7.68 11.94
C ASP A 945 21.16 7.23 12.80
N ALA A 946 21.09 7.41 14.11
CA ALA A 946 22.14 6.95 15.03
C ALA A 946 21.58 6.55 16.38
N GLN A 947 22.27 5.59 17.04
CA GLN A 947 21.99 5.23 18.43
C GLN A 947 23.27 4.85 19.18
N MET A 948 23.20 5.02 20.49
CA MET A 948 24.15 4.44 21.45
C MET A 948 23.40 3.46 22.35
N SER A 949 24.05 2.36 22.71
CA SER A 949 23.50 1.32 23.59
C SER A 949 24.44 1.10 24.77
N PHE A 950 23.83 0.93 25.95
CA PHE A 950 24.53 0.71 27.22
C PHE A 950 23.96 -0.56 27.88
N LYS A 951 24.77 -1.62 27.94
CA LYS A 951 24.38 -2.86 28.61
C LYS A 951 24.53 -2.72 30.11
N MET A 952 23.48 -2.98 30.84
CA MET A 952 23.45 -2.98 32.32
C MET A 952 23.24 -4.42 32.81
N LYS A 953 24.33 -5.23 32.77
CA LYS A 953 24.26 -6.67 33.10
C LYS A 953 23.57 -6.98 34.44
N ALA A 954 23.87 -6.20 35.50
CA ALA A 954 23.25 -6.39 36.82
C ALA A 954 21.73 -6.18 36.84
N LEU A 955 21.20 -5.37 35.94
CA LEU A 955 19.76 -5.11 35.76
C LEU A 955 19.14 -5.91 34.61
N LYS A 956 19.92 -6.78 33.96
CA LYS A 956 19.49 -7.52 32.77
C LYS A 956 18.82 -6.60 31.74
N SER A 957 19.40 -5.43 31.54
CA SER A 957 18.76 -4.37 30.71
C SER A 957 19.74 -3.72 29.75
N ILE A 958 19.19 -3.18 28.68
CA ILE A 958 19.91 -2.33 27.72
C ILE A 958 19.21 -0.98 27.68
N LEU A 959 19.97 0.07 27.95
CA LEU A 959 19.54 1.45 27.71
C LEU A 959 20.02 1.88 26.33
N LYS A 960 19.13 2.45 25.51
CA LYS A 960 19.47 3.04 24.22
C LYS A 960 19.07 4.50 24.19
N VAL A 961 19.91 5.32 23.57
CA VAL A 961 19.62 6.72 23.25
C VAL A 961 19.92 6.90 21.76
N GLY A 962 18.96 7.41 21.02
CA GLY A 962 19.12 7.53 19.58
C GLY A 962 18.07 8.41 18.92
N GLY A 963 18.11 8.42 17.60
CA GLY A 963 17.13 9.09 16.80
C GLY A 963 17.23 8.74 15.32
N THR A 964 16.15 9.03 14.63
CA THR A 964 16.00 8.85 13.19
C THR A 964 15.79 10.18 12.50
N ASN A 965 16.29 10.29 11.26
CA ASN A 965 16.28 11.55 10.50
C ASN A 965 16.82 12.72 11.35
N LEU A 966 17.96 12.52 12.01
CA LEU A 966 18.51 13.41 13.05
C LEU A 966 18.67 14.86 12.61
N PHE A 967 18.86 15.11 11.32
CA PHE A 967 19.04 16.45 10.74
C PHE A 967 17.74 17.01 10.15
N ASN A 968 16.59 16.35 10.41
CA ASN A 968 15.28 16.80 9.96
C ASN A 968 15.21 17.14 8.47
N SER A 969 15.61 16.19 7.63
CA SER A 969 15.56 16.36 6.17
C SER A 969 14.13 16.70 5.73
N THR A 970 13.93 17.93 5.28
CA THR A 970 12.61 18.45 4.86
C THR A 970 12.11 17.82 3.55
N GLY A 971 13.01 17.16 2.79
CA GLY A 971 12.67 16.39 1.59
C GLY A 971 12.21 14.96 1.86
N TYR A 972 12.21 14.51 3.13
CA TYR A 972 11.87 13.11 3.44
C TYR A 972 10.38 12.85 3.27
N ARG A 973 9.95 12.81 2.03
CA ARG A 973 8.60 12.44 1.58
C ARG A 973 8.73 11.32 0.56
N GLN A 974 8.12 10.19 0.82
CA GLN A 974 8.29 8.97 0.00
C GLN A 974 7.19 8.81 -1.06
N ALA A 975 6.07 9.51 -0.91
CA ALA A 975 4.96 9.47 -1.85
C ALA A 975 4.24 10.82 -1.89
N TRP A 976 3.66 11.16 -3.03
CA TRP A 976 2.86 12.36 -3.16
C TRP A 976 1.56 12.25 -2.35
N GLY A 977 1.19 13.33 -1.68
CA GLY A 977 0.03 13.37 -0.76
C GLY A 977 0.31 12.80 0.63
N ASN A 978 1.45 12.10 0.83
CA ASN A 978 1.86 11.63 2.14
C ASN A 978 2.56 12.75 2.96
N PRO A 979 2.63 12.62 4.28
CA PRO A 979 3.34 13.57 5.11
C PRO A 979 4.84 13.57 4.85
N THR A 980 5.49 14.68 5.16
CA THR A 980 6.94 14.70 5.37
C THR A 980 7.26 14.00 6.69
N VAL A 981 8.16 13.02 6.65
CA VAL A 981 8.61 12.32 7.85
C VAL A 981 9.67 13.17 8.56
N GLY A 982 9.38 13.60 9.77
CA GLY A 982 10.27 14.42 10.57
C GLY A 982 11.33 13.61 11.34
N SER A 983 11.99 14.25 12.28
CA SER A 983 12.94 13.62 13.20
C SER A 983 12.23 12.95 14.37
N MET A 984 12.80 11.84 14.84
CA MET A 984 12.34 11.15 16.05
C MET A 984 13.54 10.90 16.96
N TYR A 985 13.53 11.47 18.16
CA TYR A 985 14.57 11.29 19.18
C TYR A 985 14.01 10.43 20.29
N TYR A 986 14.75 9.42 20.74
CA TYR A 986 14.23 8.47 21.72
C TYR A 986 15.24 8.06 22.79
N VAL A 987 14.69 7.67 23.93
CA VAL A 987 15.34 6.87 24.96
C VAL A 987 14.54 5.60 25.13
N SER A 988 15.19 4.45 25.15
CA SER A 988 14.56 3.14 25.30
C SER A 988 15.28 2.32 26.35
N LEU A 989 14.52 1.70 27.25
CA LEU A 989 15.02 0.74 28.23
C LEU A 989 14.40 -0.62 27.92
N THR A 990 15.22 -1.59 27.58
CA THR A 990 14.79 -2.98 27.35
C THR A 990 15.31 -3.86 28.48
N PHE A 991 14.41 -4.48 29.21
CA PHE A 991 14.70 -5.57 30.15
C PHE A 991 14.54 -6.91 29.43
N ASP A 992 15.46 -7.85 29.61
CA ASP A 992 15.35 -9.22 29.16
C ASP A 992 15.91 -10.16 30.21
N GLU A 993 15.09 -11.05 30.74
CA GLU A 993 15.46 -11.96 31.84
C GLU A 993 16.70 -12.81 31.49
N PHE A 994 16.92 -13.11 30.23
CA PHE A 994 18.05 -13.88 29.72
C PHE A 994 19.18 -13.05 29.09
N LEU A 995 19.19 -11.75 29.29
CA LEU A 995 20.28 -10.91 28.84
C LEU A 995 21.56 -11.19 29.65
N ASN A 996 22.61 -11.58 28.96
CA ASN A 996 23.98 -11.75 29.51
C ASN A 996 24.89 -10.58 29.17
#